data_9f65f3c0c31d43aff1b065c59a42496c
#
_entry.id   9f65f3c0c31d43aff1b065c59a42496c
#
_cell.length_a   1.000
_cell.length_b   1.000
_cell.length_c   1.000
_cell.angle_alpha   90.00
_cell.angle_beta   90.00
_cell.angle_gamma   90.00
#
_symmetry.space_group_name_H-M   'P 1'
#
loop_
_entity.id
_entity.type
_entity.pdbx_description
1 polymer ?
#
loop_
_entity_poly.entity_id
_entity_poly.type
_entity_poly.pdbx_seq_one_letter_code
_entity_poly.pdbx_strand_id
1 'polypeptide(L)'
;MKLLVVESPAKAKTIKGYLDDEFEVLASIGHFRDLPEKGMGIEENEDFSVKKWEVDNKKIDPIIKTIKKSDEIFLALDPDREGELIAWHLIEICKEKKLTDNRSFKRIEFSAIRKEDIISAIKHPREINQNLVNAAITRRFLDRFFGYKISPITKRRTIFGNSAGRVQSPTLKILCEKEKEIDLFIEKEYWELDITLNDKQNNNISCDLVSISNKKFDKLSLENKVQAEKLKEKISNSKFLVDNIVKREKQRQPYSPYSNSLLLQDASSKLGFSPKYTNALAQQLKDGDGLGGLGALITYHRTDSNRMKKSEVLKLRELISSSIGKNYVSEKEIIYKEKSKFVQQGHEAVTPTQLKRKPEDIKNKLSPDQYKLYDLIWKRTIASQMKPSKSLETLYYLKSDEFILKASGSIKTFDGFKKIYNFSDGKDDSQTLPNLEKNEKLEVKKLDIKQNFTKPPNRYSEAGLIKKLEELGIGRPSTYVAIFTKLEKNSYINIKNKSLIPTGKGKILVKFLDGFFDKFVDYGFTADLEEQLDLITESKLNWKSTLNKFLEILNQTVDQVEKQSITQVIDKINENSSEILKEKDCRKCKDGKLTIKFAFSGPFVGCTNYSKDQNGCTYSHALGENDENKDLSGDGKFIGIDNETKQKIFLKVGRYGRYLETLLDDGKAKRTSIPKKMKNEEIDIDKSIKLLSLPRKIGEHPESKKLITASIGPYGPYLKHDNKYVSLKEDDVTEIGINRAVELIDKNIKSKQDILIGEHPSTKKKIVQKKGIKGRPDYLSYNKKNFSIKDDMKEKKISLEEALKIIDEKISKKKEKRK
;
A
#
# COMPACT_ATOMS: atom_id res chain seq x y z
N MET A 1 27.00 35.22 0.57
CA MET A 1 26.81 33.75 0.77
C MET A 1 25.49 33.35 0.14
N LYS A 2 25.47 32.26 -0.62
CA LYS A 2 24.29 31.79 -1.31
C LYS A 2 23.73 30.56 -0.56
N LEU A 3 22.43 30.52 -0.37
CA LEU A 3 21.75 29.37 0.25
C LEU A 3 20.97 28.62 -0.82
N LEU A 4 21.11 27.28 -0.85
CA LEU A 4 20.30 26.40 -1.68
C LEU A 4 19.49 25.49 -0.76
N VAL A 5 18.15 25.52 -0.87
CA VAL A 5 17.23 24.73 -0.06
C VAL A 5 16.66 23.59 -0.90
N VAL A 6 16.84 22.37 -0.40
CA VAL A 6 16.33 21.14 -1.03
C VAL A 6 15.35 20.42 -0.10
N GLU A 7 14.76 19.32 -0.55
CA GLU A 7 13.74 18.59 0.24
C GLU A 7 14.34 17.60 1.24
N SER A 8 15.43 16.90 0.87
CA SER A 8 16.01 15.82 1.70
C SER A 8 17.48 16.07 2.05
N PRO A 9 17.97 15.58 3.24
CA PRO A 9 19.36 15.66 3.62
C PRO A 9 20.33 14.95 2.67
N ALA A 10 19.91 13.82 2.07
CA ALA A 10 20.69 13.08 1.10
C ALA A 10 20.93 13.91 -0.17
N LYS A 11 19.88 14.58 -0.66
CA LYS A 11 19.97 15.55 -1.75
C LYS A 11 20.94 16.69 -1.41
N ALA A 12 20.84 17.26 -0.21
CA ALA A 12 21.72 18.35 0.22
C ALA A 12 23.18 17.92 0.16
N LYS A 13 23.50 16.73 0.67
CA LYS A 13 24.87 16.19 0.65
C LYS A 13 25.37 15.97 -0.77
N THR A 14 24.56 15.40 -1.65
CA THR A 14 24.94 15.13 -3.05
C THR A 14 25.19 16.44 -3.80
N ILE A 15 24.31 17.43 -3.66
CA ILE A 15 24.39 18.71 -4.38
C ILE A 15 25.54 19.56 -3.84
N LYS A 16 25.77 19.58 -2.52
CA LYS A 16 26.93 20.28 -1.93
C LYS A 16 28.25 19.82 -2.55
N GLY A 17 28.38 18.51 -2.88
CA GLY A 17 29.56 17.98 -3.56
C GLY A 17 29.75 18.44 -5.02
N TYR A 18 28.75 19.09 -5.62
CA TYR A 18 28.80 19.62 -6.98
C TYR A 18 29.04 21.15 -7.06
N LEU A 19 28.78 21.83 -5.93
CA LEU A 19 28.86 23.29 -5.81
C LEU A 19 30.14 23.70 -5.06
N ASP A 20 30.55 24.93 -5.25
CA ASP A 20 31.65 25.57 -4.54
C ASP A 20 31.29 25.98 -3.10
N ASP A 21 32.24 26.55 -2.37
CA ASP A 21 32.08 26.96 -0.98
C ASP A 21 31.21 28.21 -0.78
N GLU A 22 30.87 28.93 -1.88
CA GLU A 22 29.92 30.05 -1.79
C GLU A 22 28.51 29.61 -1.44
N PHE A 23 28.16 28.33 -1.71
CA PHE A 23 26.85 27.77 -1.47
C PHE A 23 26.79 27.02 -0.15
N GLU A 24 25.85 27.36 0.70
CA GLU A 24 25.36 26.51 1.77
C GLU A 24 24.14 25.73 1.28
N VAL A 25 24.10 24.42 1.53
CA VAL A 25 22.97 23.57 1.07
C VAL A 25 22.29 22.96 2.28
N LEU A 26 20.99 23.28 2.46
CA LEU A 26 20.17 22.80 3.56
C LEU A 26 18.93 22.06 3.07
N ALA A 27 18.39 21.15 3.92
CA ALA A 27 17.18 20.40 3.64
C ALA A 27 16.00 20.89 4.46
N SER A 28 14.83 21.00 3.83
CA SER A 28 13.55 21.32 4.50
C SER A 28 12.96 20.13 5.26
N ILE A 29 13.41 18.90 4.95
CA ILE A 29 12.90 17.65 5.54
C ILE A 29 11.38 17.55 5.33
N GLY A 30 10.93 17.76 4.08
CA GLY A 30 9.52 17.79 3.67
C GLY A 30 8.80 19.06 4.17
N HIS A 31 7.50 18.97 4.37
CA HIS A 31 6.70 20.09 4.86
C HIS A 31 7.06 20.51 6.27
N PHE A 32 7.18 21.80 6.50
CA PHE A 32 7.42 22.43 7.81
C PHE A 32 6.30 23.41 8.19
N ARG A 33 5.32 23.65 7.29
CA ARG A 33 4.13 24.48 7.53
C ARG A 33 2.91 23.75 6.97
N ASP A 34 1.86 23.64 7.78
CA ASP A 34 0.64 22.94 7.40
C ASP A 34 -0.60 23.51 8.10
N LEU A 35 -1.77 23.05 7.66
CA LEU A 35 -3.03 23.28 8.36
C LEU A 35 -3.00 22.64 9.76
N PRO A 36 -3.73 23.21 10.75
CA PRO A 36 -3.73 22.69 12.11
C PRO A 36 -4.19 21.21 12.16
N GLU A 37 -3.57 20.43 13.07
CA GLU A 37 -3.97 19.02 13.26
C GLU A 37 -5.43 18.89 13.69
N LYS A 38 -5.92 19.84 14.51
CA LYS A 38 -7.29 19.83 15.04
C LYS A 38 -8.12 20.96 14.46
N GLY A 39 -9.36 20.64 14.10
CA GLY A 39 -10.32 21.60 13.55
C GLY A 39 -10.18 21.81 12.05
N MET A 40 -11.08 22.56 11.46
CA MET A 40 -11.09 22.88 10.03
C MET A 40 -9.86 23.70 9.64
N GLY A 41 -9.57 24.76 10.38
CA GLY A 41 -8.43 25.65 10.16
C GLY A 41 -8.54 26.58 8.96
N ILE A 42 -9.57 26.43 8.16
CA ILE A 42 -9.87 27.21 6.95
C ILE A 42 -11.18 27.93 7.18
N GLU A 43 -11.26 29.21 6.84
CA GLU A 43 -12.52 29.98 6.81
C GLU A 43 -13.25 29.72 5.50
N GLU A 44 -14.54 29.43 5.59
CA GLU A 44 -15.39 29.21 4.43
C GLU A 44 -15.94 30.57 3.92
N ASN A 45 -15.04 31.53 3.66
CA ASN A 45 -15.30 32.83 3.06
C ASN A 45 -14.84 32.85 1.60
N GLU A 46 -15.05 33.94 0.89
CA GLU A 46 -14.65 34.11 -0.52
C GLU A 46 -13.13 33.90 -0.77
N ASP A 47 -12.32 34.14 0.25
CA ASP A 47 -10.86 34.07 0.16
C ASP A 47 -10.26 32.75 0.63
N PHE A 48 -11.04 31.90 1.30
CA PHE A 48 -10.55 30.65 1.93
C PHE A 48 -9.32 30.86 2.81
N SER A 49 -9.37 31.90 3.65
CA SER A 49 -8.25 32.26 4.50
C SER A 49 -7.97 31.17 5.54
N VAL A 50 -6.69 30.97 5.83
CA VAL A 50 -6.25 30.02 6.87
C VAL A 50 -6.10 30.79 8.18
N LYS A 51 -6.90 30.43 9.19
CA LYS A 51 -6.90 31.09 10.52
C LYS A 51 -5.51 31.11 11.17
N LYS A 52 -4.81 30.00 11.07
CA LYS A 52 -3.47 29.84 11.61
C LYS A 52 -2.77 28.66 10.96
N TRP A 53 -1.62 28.91 10.40
CA TRP A 53 -0.72 27.85 9.96
C TRP A 53 0.07 27.29 11.15
N GLU A 54 0.21 25.96 11.23
CA GLU A 54 1.11 25.31 12.17
C GLU A 54 2.49 25.18 11.53
N VAL A 55 3.53 25.63 12.26
CA VAL A 55 4.91 25.64 11.78
C VAL A 55 5.76 24.74 12.67
N ASP A 56 6.50 23.80 12.06
CA ASP A 56 7.50 22.99 12.73
C ASP A 56 8.82 23.77 12.84
N ASN A 57 8.97 24.47 13.95
CA ASN A 57 10.15 25.31 14.21
C ASN A 57 11.45 24.50 14.22
N LYS A 58 11.44 23.20 14.54
CA LYS A 58 12.65 22.38 14.53
C LYS A 58 13.22 22.21 13.13
N LYS A 59 12.36 22.13 12.14
CA LYS A 59 12.75 22.01 10.72
C LYS A 59 13.17 23.36 10.12
N ILE A 60 12.43 24.42 10.43
CA ILE A 60 12.59 25.70 9.75
C ILE A 60 13.66 26.60 10.39
N ASP A 61 13.88 26.54 11.71
CA ASP A 61 14.82 27.43 12.41
C ASP A 61 16.27 27.37 11.89
N PRO A 62 16.84 26.19 11.52
CA PRO A 62 18.15 26.13 10.89
C PRO A 62 18.21 26.88 9.56
N ILE A 63 17.16 26.73 8.73
CA ILE A 63 17.05 27.40 7.43
C ILE A 63 16.94 28.92 7.61
N ILE A 64 16.07 29.38 8.51
CA ILE A 64 15.90 30.80 8.82
C ILE A 64 17.20 31.42 9.35
N LYS A 65 17.94 30.70 10.19
CA LYS A 65 19.23 31.17 10.69
C LYS A 65 20.24 31.39 9.56
N THR A 66 20.25 30.53 8.57
CA THR A 66 21.14 30.63 7.40
C THR A 66 20.65 31.70 6.44
N ILE A 67 19.34 31.84 6.19
CA ILE A 67 18.74 32.92 5.36
C ILE A 67 19.18 34.30 5.87
N LYS A 68 19.26 34.51 7.20
CA LYS A 68 19.71 35.79 7.77
C LYS A 68 21.12 36.19 7.33
N LYS A 69 21.96 35.24 6.95
CA LYS A 69 23.35 35.43 6.53
C LYS A 69 23.53 35.33 5.01
N SER A 70 22.46 35.06 4.24
CA SER A 70 22.50 34.84 2.80
C SER A 70 21.84 36.01 2.06
N ASP A 71 22.39 36.34 0.90
CA ASP A 71 21.87 37.38 0.02
C ASP A 71 20.97 36.81 -1.07
N GLU A 72 21.35 35.62 -1.57
CA GLU A 72 20.59 34.86 -2.59
C GLU A 72 20.16 33.52 -2.03
N ILE A 73 18.87 33.21 -2.18
CA ILE A 73 18.26 31.98 -1.72
C ILE A 73 17.68 31.24 -2.94
N PHE A 74 18.22 30.06 -3.24
CA PHE A 74 17.76 29.19 -4.30
C PHE A 74 16.87 28.09 -3.72
N LEU A 75 15.65 28.00 -4.22
CA LEU A 75 14.65 27.02 -3.80
C LEU A 75 14.65 25.85 -4.78
N ALA A 76 15.41 24.82 -4.45
CA ALA A 76 15.69 23.63 -5.29
C ALA A 76 14.88 22.39 -4.87
N LEU A 77 13.60 22.62 -4.55
CA LEU A 77 12.67 21.57 -4.14
C LEU A 77 12.22 20.76 -5.37
N ASP A 78 11.53 19.63 -5.15
CA ASP A 78 11.09 18.75 -6.23
C ASP A 78 10.24 19.51 -7.28
N PRO A 79 10.29 19.10 -8.56
CA PRO A 79 9.57 19.78 -9.64
C PRO A 79 8.11 19.34 -9.69
N ASP A 80 7.39 19.44 -8.58
CA ASP A 80 5.97 19.13 -8.48
C ASP A 80 5.23 20.18 -7.63
N ARG A 81 3.90 20.03 -7.52
CA ARG A 81 3.04 20.94 -6.74
C ARG A 81 3.42 21.01 -5.27
N GLU A 82 3.88 19.89 -4.69
CA GLU A 82 4.28 19.82 -3.27
C GLU A 82 5.58 20.60 -3.04
N GLY A 83 6.57 20.43 -3.92
CA GLY A 83 7.81 21.20 -3.86
C GLY A 83 7.58 22.70 -4.05
N GLU A 84 6.67 23.09 -4.94
CA GLU A 84 6.30 24.48 -5.13
C GLU A 84 5.62 25.09 -3.89
N LEU A 85 4.72 24.30 -3.26
CA LEU A 85 4.05 24.70 -2.03
C LEU A 85 5.03 24.86 -0.86
N ILE A 86 6.02 23.97 -0.75
CA ILE A 86 7.07 24.08 0.29
C ILE A 86 7.90 25.35 0.05
N ALA A 87 8.27 25.64 -1.20
CA ALA A 87 9.00 26.85 -1.58
C ALA A 87 8.23 28.13 -1.23
N TRP A 88 6.95 28.18 -1.59
CA TRP A 88 6.05 29.28 -1.25
C TRP A 88 5.93 29.47 0.26
N HIS A 89 5.73 28.40 1.03
CA HIS A 89 5.64 28.48 2.48
C HIS A 89 6.91 29.03 3.12
N LEU A 90 8.10 28.75 2.56
CA LEU A 90 9.35 29.33 3.04
C LEU A 90 9.38 30.84 2.85
N ILE A 91 8.98 31.30 1.66
CA ILE A 91 8.91 32.74 1.34
C ILE A 91 7.91 33.45 2.27
N GLU A 92 6.72 32.88 2.48
CA GLU A 92 5.70 33.45 3.35
C GLU A 92 6.19 33.58 4.80
N ILE A 93 6.89 32.56 5.35
CA ILE A 93 7.49 32.65 6.69
C ILE A 93 8.57 33.74 6.71
N CYS A 94 9.34 33.90 5.64
CA CYS A 94 10.33 34.97 5.55
C CYS A 94 9.67 36.34 5.50
N LYS A 95 8.56 36.51 4.80
CA LYS A 95 7.75 37.77 4.82
C LYS A 95 7.21 38.05 6.22
N GLU A 96 6.60 37.09 6.89
CA GLU A 96 6.09 37.22 8.26
C GLU A 96 7.21 37.64 9.26
N LYS A 97 8.45 37.16 9.01
CA LYS A 97 9.63 37.51 9.85
C LYS A 97 10.41 38.74 9.35
N LYS A 98 9.92 39.46 8.33
CA LYS A 98 10.57 40.62 7.71
C LYS A 98 12.00 40.30 7.24
N LEU A 99 12.19 39.15 6.59
CA LEU A 99 13.48 38.68 6.10
C LEU A 99 13.60 38.72 4.58
N THR A 100 12.64 39.32 3.89
CA THR A 100 12.63 39.42 2.41
C THR A 100 13.35 40.66 1.88
N ASP A 101 13.47 41.69 2.69
CA ASP A 101 14.13 42.94 2.31
C ASP A 101 15.63 42.67 2.05
N ASN A 102 16.12 43.15 0.92
CA ASN A 102 17.50 42.96 0.43
C ASN A 102 17.94 41.50 0.18
N ARG A 103 17.00 40.57 0.00
CA ARG A 103 17.28 39.16 -0.35
C ARG A 103 16.54 38.73 -1.59
N SER A 104 17.23 37.97 -2.44
CA SER A 104 16.64 37.41 -3.65
C SER A 104 16.25 35.96 -3.42
N PHE A 105 14.98 35.63 -3.64
CA PHE A 105 14.45 34.26 -3.62
C PHE A 105 14.23 33.78 -5.06
N LYS A 106 14.89 32.72 -5.44
CA LYS A 106 14.89 32.21 -6.82
C LYS A 106 14.48 30.74 -6.82
N ARG A 107 13.49 30.36 -7.61
CA ARG A 107 13.09 28.97 -7.79
C ARG A 107 13.95 28.31 -8.88
N ILE A 108 14.51 27.15 -8.61
CA ILE A 108 15.24 26.37 -9.62
C ILE A 108 14.68 24.94 -9.68
N GLU A 109 14.66 24.37 -10.87
CA GLU A 109 14.11 23.04 -11.13
C GLU A 109 15.06 22.19 -11.95
N PHE A 110 15.13 20.91 -11.56
CA PHE A 110 15.85 19.90 -12.31
C PHE A 110 15.17 18.54 -12.13
N SER A 111 15.05 17.78 -13.21
CA SER A 111 14.46 16.45 -13.19
C SER A 111 15.46 15.35 -12.77
N ALA A 112 16.76 15.66 -12.80
CA ALA A 112 17.83 14.78 -12.38
C ALA A 112 18.90 15.53 -11.56
N ILE A 113 19.47 14.87 -10.55
CA ILE A 113 20.55 15.45 -9.74
C ILE A 113 21.89 15.16 -10.47
N ARG A 114 22.12 15.89 -11.55
CA ARG A 114 23.38 15.90 -12.28
C ARG A 114 24.07 17.26 -12.07
N LYS A 115 25.41 17.29 -12.02
CA LYS A 115 26.16 18.55 -11.87
C LYS A 115 25.76 19.57 -12.92
N GLU A 116 25.65 19.13 -14.16
CA GLU A 116 25.32 19.99 -15.32
C GLU A 116 23.92 20.59 -15.22
N ASP A 117 22.92 19.75 -14.82
CA ASP A 117 21.53 20.18 -14.68
C ASP A 117 21.38 21.20 -13.55
N ILE A 118 22.11 21.02 -12.44
CA ILE A 118 22.08 21.91 -11.29
C ILE A 118 22.71 23.25 -11.62
N ILE A 119 23.92 23.24 -12.25
CA ILE A 119 24.60 24.47 -12.66
C ILE A 119 23.75 25.23 -13.70
N SER A 120 23.12 24.50 -14.62
CA SER A 120 22.21 25.11 -15.59
C SER A 120 20.99 25.72 -14.92
N ALA A 121 20.37 25.03 -13.96
CA ALA A 121 19.21 25.54 -13.23
C ALA A 121 19.55 26.79 -12.39
N ILE A 122 20.72 26.84 -11.76
CA ILE A 122 21.20 28.03 -11.03
C ILE A 122 21.34 29.24 -11.96
N LYS A 123 21.79 29.03 -13.22
CA LYS A 123 21.92 30.08 -14.22
C LYS A 123 20.60 30.57 -14.79
N HIS A 124 19.56 29.73 -14.76
CA HIS A 124 18.23 30.01 -15.30
C HIS A 124 17.15 29.84 -14.27
N PRO A 125 17.16 30.64 -13.18
CA PRO A 125 16.15 30.57 -12.15
C PRO A 125 14.81 31.15 -12.66
N ARG A 126 13.73 30.79 -12.04
CA ARG A 126 12.40 31.35 -12.26
C ARG A 126 11.77 31.88 -10.95
N GLU A 127 10.68 32.56 -11.07
CA GLU A 127 9.81 32.91 -9.95
C GLU A 127 8.95 31.72 -9.51
N ILE A 128 8.34 31.82 -8.32
CA ILE A 128 7.36 30.84 -7.84
C ILE A 128 6.16 30.82 -8.79
N ASN A 129 5.77 29.64 -9.22
CA ASN A 129 4.56 29.48 -10.02
C ASN A 129 3.32 29.44 -9.09
N GLN A 130 2.65 30.58 -9.01
CA GLN A 130 1.46 30.73 -8.13
C GLN A 130 0.34 29.75 -8.48
N ASN A 131 0.23 29.29 -9.72
CA ASN A 131 -0.80 28.34 -10.13
C ASN A 131 -0.53 26.93 -9.60
N LEU A 132 0.75 26.51 -9.57
CA LEU A 132 1.15 25.26 -8.90
C LEU A 132 0.86 25.33 -7.40
N VAL A 133 1.15 26.45 -6.75
CA VAL A 133 0.82 26.70 -5.34
C VAL A 133 -0.69 26.63 -5.12
N ASN A 134 -1.47 27.33 -5.95
CA ASN A 134 -2.92 27.35 -5.87
C ASN A 134 -3.52 25.95 -6.05
N ALA A 135 -3.01 25.15 -6.99
CA ALA A 135 -3.44 23.77 -7.20
C ALA A 135 -3.14 22.88 -5.98
N ALA A 136 -1.94 23.04 -5.38
CA ALA A 136 -1.56 22.31 -4.16
C ALA A 136 -2.45 22.70 -2.96
N ILE A 137 -2.67 23.98 -2.74
CA ILE A 137 -3.57 24.52 -1.70
C ILE A 137 -4.99 24.02 -1.92
N THR A 138 -5.51 24.12 -3.15
CA THR A 138 -6.87 23.66 -3.49
C THR A 138 -7.04 22.17 -3.15
N ARG A 139 -6.11 21.34 -3.56
CA ARG A 139 -6.13 19.92 -3.22
C ARG A 139 -6.17 19.68 -1.71
N ARG A 140 -5.34 20.41 -0.96
CA ARG A 140 -5.26 20.29 0.49
C ARG A 140 -6.55 20.74 1.17
N PHE A 141 -7.19 21.78 0.64
CA PHE A 141 -8.47 22.29 1.13
C PHE A 141 -9.63 21.33 0.80
N LEU A 142 -9.70 20.81 -0.43
CA LEU A 142 -10.67 19.78 -0.82
C LEU A 142 -10.59 18.55 0.10
N ASP A 143 -9.38 18.06 0.34
CA ASP A 143 -9.15 16.88 1.22
C ASP A 143 -9.51 17.21 2.68
N ARG A 144 -9.27 18.44 3.15
CA ARG A 144 -9.64 18.94 4.48
C ARG A 144 -11.15 19.05 4.64
N PHE A 145 -11.83 19.71 3.73
CA PHE A 145 -13.30 19.89 3.76
C PHE A 145 -13.99 18.53 3.71
N PHE A 146 -13.61 17.67 2.78
CA PHE A 146 -14.16 16.34 2.66
C PHE A 146 -13.97 15.55 3.96
N GLY A 147 -12.72 15.46 4.43
CA GLY A 147 -12.38 14.68 5.62
C GLY A 147 -13.08 15.18 6.89
N TYR A 148 -13.10 16.47 7.12
CA TYR A 148 -13.64 17.05 8.35
C TYR A 148 -15.16 17.19 8.37
N LYS A 149 -15.82 17.28 7.22
CA LYS A 149 -17.28 17.32 7.15
C LYS A 149 -17.89 15.91 7.13
N ILE A 150 -17.31 14.95 6.40
CA ILE A 150 -17.89 13.60 6.27
C ILE A 150 -17.46 12.66 7.40
N SER A 151 -16.18 12.67 7.81
CA SER A 151 -15.71 11.70 8.82
C SER A 151 -16.44 11.78 10.17
N PRO A 152 -16.80 12.95 10.72
CA PRO A 152 -17.61 13.02 11.93
C PRO A 152 -18.99 12.41 11.76
N ILE A 153 -19.64 12.61 10.60
CA ILE A 153 -20.95 12.03 10.28
C ILE A 153 -20.82 10.52 10.20
N THR A 154 -19.85 10.02 9.44
CA THR A 154 -19.56 8.59 9.34
C THR A 154 -19.38 7.97 10.72
N LYS A 155 -18.59 8.60 11.59
CA LYS A 155 -18.35 8.13 12.96
C LYS A 155 -19.62 8.12 13.81
N ARG A 156 -20.43 9.17 13.73
CA ARG A 156 -21.67 9.28 14.53
C ARG A 156 -22.76 8.32 14.04
N ARG A 157 -22.89 8.12 12.73
CA ARG A 157 -23.97 7.36 12.10
C ARG A 157 -23.67 5.87 11.97
N THR A 158 -22.41 5.51 11.78
CA THR A 158 -21.99 4.08 11.67
C THR A 158 -21.28 3.55 12.91
N ILE A 159 -21.08 4.39 13.94
CA ILE A 159 -20.49 4.10 15.26
C ILE A 159 -19.01 3.64 15.20
N PHE A 160 -18.46 3.31 14.01
CA PHE A 160 -17.12 2.74 13.88
C PHE A 160 -16.27 3.39 12.78
N GLY A 161 -16.82 4.24 11.94
CA GLY A 161 -16.10 4.91 10.87
C GLY A 161 -14.97 5.80 11.40
N ASN A 162 -13.72 5.56 10.99
CA ASN A 162 -12.60 6.40 11.43
C ASN A 162 -12.42 7.62 10.55
N SER A 163 -12.38 7.43 9.23
CA SER A 163 -12.27 8.54 8.29
C SER A 163 -12.73 8.16 6.90
N ALA A 164 -13.37 9.09 6.22
CA ALA A 164 -13.57 9.09 4.79
C ALA A 164 -12.53 10.01 4.13
N GLY A 165 -12.17 9.77 2.89
CA GLY A 165 -11.22 10.58 2.13
C GLY A 165 -11.59 10.60 0.66
N ARG A 166 -11.46 11.75 0.01
CA ARG A 166 -11.90 12.01 -1.36
C ARG A 166 -11.39 11.00 -2.39
N VAL A 167 -10.13 10.58 -2.29
CA VAL A 167 -9.54 9.57 -3.18
C VAL A 167 -9.57 8.17 -2.55
N GLN A 168 -9.47 8.09 -1.23
CA GLN A 168 -9.50 6.84 -0.46
C GLN A 168 -10.83 6.09 -0.61
N SER A 169 -11.94 6.81 -0.55
CA SER A 169 -13.29 6.20 -0.57
C SER A 169 -13.65 5.58 -1.92
N PRO A 170 -13.45 6.24 -3.07
CA PRO A 170 -13.62 5.60 -4.38
C PRO A 170 -12.68 4.42 -4.59
N THR A 171 -11.44 4.49 -4.10
CA THR A 171 -10.50 3.36 -4.17
C THR A 171 -11.02 2.14 -3.41
N LEU A 172 -11.59 2.35 -2.21
CA LEU A 172 -12.21 1.28 -1.44
C LEU A 172 -13.46 0.70 -2.14
N LYS A 173 -14.23 1.55 -2.83
CA LYS A 173 -15.38 1.13 -3.63
C LYS A 173 -14.98 0.18 -4.75
N ILE A 174 -13.91 0.46 -5.49
CA ILE A 174 -13.38 -0.46 -6.53
C ILE A 174 -13.11 -1.85 -5.96
N LEU A 175 -12.52 -1.92 -4.75
CA LEU A 175 -12.24 -3.20 -4.09
C LEU A 175 -13.51 -3.92 -3.65
N CYS A 176 -14.51 -3.19 -3.15
CA CYS A 176 -15.79 -3.77 -2.76
C CYS A 176 -16.58 -4.28 -3.97
N GLU A 177 -16.57 -3.57 -5.09
CA GLU A 177 -17.20 -4.00 -6.35
C GLU A 177 -16.52 -5.26 -6.89
N LYS A 178 -15.18 -5.34 -6.82
CA LYS A 178 -14.45 -6.55 -7.21
C LYS A 178 -14.80 -7.75 -6.32
N GLU A 179 -14.94 -7.53 -5.03
CA GLU A 179 -15.35 -8.60 -4.11
C GLU A 179 -16.79 -9.04 -4.38
N LYS A 180 -17.69 -8.11 -4.75
CA LYS A 180 -19.05 -8.43 -5.20
C LYS A 180 -19.06 -9.29 -6.46
N GLU A 181 -18.22 -8.96 -7.47
CA GLU A 181 -18.08 -9.80 -8.67
C GLU A 181 -17.62 -11.23 -8.32
N ILE A 182 -16.69 -11.37 -7.35
CA ILE A 182 -16.19 -12.66 -6.88
C ILE A 182 -17.27 -13.43 -6.12
N ASP A 183 -18.00 -12.75 -5.23
CA ASP A 183 -19.06 -13.36 -4.42
C ASP A 183 -20.27 -13.81 -5.25
N LEU A 184 -20.55 -13.13 -6.36
CA LEU A 184 -21.63 -13.47 -7.31
C LEU A 184 -21.22 -14.47 -8.36
N PHE A 185 -19.94 -14.80 -8.45
CA PHE A 185 -19.45 -15.73 -9.48
C PHE A 185 -19.95 -17.14 -9.20
N ILE A 186 -20.55 -17.74 -10.23
CA ILE A 186 -20.99 -19.14 -10.22
C ILE A 186 -19.96 -19.96 -10.99
N GLU A 187 -19.33 -20.87 -10.30
CA GLU A 187 -18.38 -21.81 -10.87
C GLU A 187 -19.10 -22.75 -11.84
N LYS A 188 -18.57 -22.89 -13.05
CA LYS A 188 -19.08 -23.81 -14.08
C LYS A 188 -18.05 -24.89 -14.37
N GLU A 189 -18.48 -26.13 -14.35
CA GLU A 189 -17.67 -27.26 -14.78
C GLU A 189 -17.53 -27.23 -16.32
N TYR A 190 -16.33 -27.52 -16.77
CA TYR A 190 -16.05 -27.77 -18.20
C TYR A 190 -14.91 -28.77 -18.35
N TRP A 191 -14.83 -29.38 -19.53
CA TRP A 191 -13.84 -30.39 -19.83
C TRP A 191 -12.92 -29.93 -20.96
N GLU A 192 -11.61 -30.09 -20.77
CA GLU A 192 -10.59 -29.79 -21.78
C GLU A 192 -10.11 -31.08 -22.44
N LEU A 193 -9.76 -30.97 -23.71
CA LEU A 193 -9.16 -32.03 -24.51
C LEU A 193 -7.69 -31.68 -24.73
N ASP A 194 -6.78 -32.52 -24.22
CA ASP A 194 -5.35 -32.45 -24.53
C ASP A 194 -5.04 -33.39 -25.68
N ILE A 195 -4.94 -32.85 -26.90
CA ILE A 195 -4.77 -33.61 -28.12
C ILE A 195 -3.31 -33.56 -28.56
N THR A 196 -2.68 -34.74 -28.71
CA THR A 196 -1.35 -34.87 -29.29
C THR A 196 -1.42 -35.77 -30.51
N LEU A 197 -1.01 -35.21 -31.64
CA LEU A 197 -0.86 -35.97 -32.89
C LEU A 197 0.63 -36.32 -33.07
N ASN A 198 0.93 -37.28 -33.96
CA ASN A 198 2.25 -37.55 -34.46
C ASN A 198 2.30 -37.52 -35.99
N ASP A 199 3.45 -37.08 -36.48
CA ASP A 199 3.80 -37.21 -37.90
C ASP A 199 4.42 -38.57 -38.21
N LYS A 200 4.80 -38.80 -39.46
CA LYS A 200 5.47 -40.02 -39.90
C LYS A 200 6.81 -40.27 -39.26
N GLN A 201 7.46 -39.24 -38.71
CA GLN A 201 8.75 -39.27 -38.00
C GLN A 201 8.62 -39.42 -36.51
N ASN A 202 7.35 -39.61 -36.03
CA ASN A 202 7.04 -39.75 -34.59
C ASN A 202 7.22 -38.46 -33.74
N ASN A 203 7.25 -37.28 -34.39
CA ASN A 203 7.26 -36.02 -33.66
C ASN A 203 5.92 -35.71 -33.04
N ASN A 204 5.89 -35.29 -31.80
CA ASN A 204 4.68 -34.95 -31.08
C ASN A 204 4.22 -33.52 -31.40
N ILE A 205 2.94 -33.37 -31.74
CA ILE A 205 2.32 -32.10 -32.11
C ILE A 205 1.12 -31.89 -31.19
N SER A 206 1.20 -30.96 -30.27
CA SER A 206 0.06 -30.57 -29.43
C SER A 206 -0.92 -29.70 -30.21
N CYS A 207 -2.19 -30.01 -30.13
CA CYS A 207 -3.26 -29.40 -30.95
C CYS A 207 -4.43 -28.97 -30.06
N ASP A 208 -5.07 -27.87 -30.45
CA ASP A 208 -6.36 -27.42 -29.92
C ASP A 208 -7.47 -27.74 -30.88
N LEU A 209 -8.63 -28.20 -30.40
CA LEU A 209 -9.84 -28.34 -31.21
C LEU A 209 -10.43 -26.93 -31.47
N VAL A 210 -10.65 -26.61 -32.76
CA VAL A 210 -11.12 -25.28 -33.19
C VAL A 210 -12.55 -25.34 -33.74
N SER A 211 -12.92 -26.44 -34.43
CA SER A 211 -14.22 -26.55 -35.08
C SER A 211 -14.70 -28.00 -35.11
N ILE A 212 -16.01 -28.14 -34.96
CA ILE A 212 -16.75 -29.40 -35.15
C ILE A 212 -17.82 -29.14 -36.21
N SER A 213 -17.85 -29.95 -37.27
CA SER A 213 -18.84 -29.83 -38.37
C SER A 213 -18.99 -28.40 -38.90
N ASN A 214 -17.85 -27.71 -39.11
CA ASN A 214 -17.74 -26.32 -39.55
C ASN A 214 -18.28 -25.26 -38.57
N LYS A 215 -18.66 -25.64 -37.36
CA LYS A 215 -19.03 -24.69 -36.29
C LYS A 215 -17.84 -24.48 -35.35
N LYS A 216 -17.58 -23.23 -35.02
CA LYS A 216 -16.51 -22.87 -34.04
C LYS A 216 -16.75 -23.60 -32.72
N PHE A 217 -15.74 -24.28 -32.24
CA PHE A 217 -15.77 -24.97 -30.97
C PHE A 217 -15.50 -23.99 -29.83
N ASP A 218 -16.35 -24.02 -28.79
CA ASP A 218 -16.11 -23.35 -27.53
C ASP A 218 -15.77 -24.42 -26.48
N LYS A 219 -14.60 -24.31 -25.86
CA LYS A 219 -14.17 -25.28 -24.85
C LYS A 219 -15.10 -25.33 -23.62
N LEU A 220 -15.83 -24.26 -23.32
CA LEU A 220 -16.83 -24.25 -22.25
C LEU A 220 -18.13 -25.03 -22.63
N SER A 221 -18.28 -25.46 -23.89
CA SER A 221 -19.43 -26.23 -24.32
C SER A 221 -19.39 -27.70 -23.89
N LEU A 222 -18.25 -28.20 -23.43
CA LEU A 222 -18.13 -29.55 -22.86
C LEU A 222 -18.43 -29.49 -21.34
N GLU A 223 -19.72 -29.57 -21.03
CA GLU A 223 -20.23 -29.37 -19.69
C GLU A 223 -20.13 -30.59 -18.77
N ASN A 224 -19.89 -31.79 -19.31
CA ASN A 224 -19.82 -33.02 -18.54
C ASN A 224 -18.92 -34.08 -19.17
N LYS A 225 -18.55 -35.09 -18.35
CA LYS A 225 -17.65 -36.17 -18.71
C LYS A 225 -18.15 -36.98 -19.93
N VAL A 226 -19.46 -37.24 -20.03
CA VAL A 226 -20.02 -38.07 -21.09
C VAL A 226 -19.87 -37.43 -22.48
N GLN A 227 -20.06 -36.11 -22.57
CA GLN A 227 -19.82 -35.35 -23.79
C GLN A 227 -18.33 -35.37 -24.17
N ALA A 228 -17.45 -35.20 -23.21
CA ALA A 228 -16.00 -35.21 -23.40
C ALA A 228 -15.51 -36.60 -23.86
N GLU A 229 -16.01 -37.69 -23.28
CA GLU A 229 -15.66 -39.06 -23.66
C GLU A 229 -16.16 -39.41 -25.08
N LYS A 230 -17.39 -39.06 -25.43
CA LYS A 230 -17.91 -39.27 -26.81
C LYS A 230 -17.06 -38.51 -27.83
N LEU A 231 -16.68 -37.27 -27.53
CA LEU A 231 -15.86 -36.48 -28.43
C LEU A 231 -14.41 -37.03 -28.50
N LYS A 232 -13.86 -37.48 -27.38
CA LYS A 232 -12.58 -38.20 -27.33
C LYS A 232 -12.57 -39.43 -28.25
N GLU A 233 -13.58 -40.28 -28.14
CA GLU A 233 -13.69 -41.49 -28.96
C GLU A 233 -13.74 -41.16 -30.45
N LYS A 234 -14.56 -40.18 -30.85
CA LYS A 234 -14.66 -39.75 -32.25
C LYS A 234 -13.35 -39.18 -32.79
N ILE A 235 -12.69 -38.29 -32.04
CA ILE A 235 -11.43 -37.70 -32.47
C ILE A 235 -10.30 -38.76 -32.50
N SER A 236 -10.28 -39.72 -31.57
CA SER A 236 -9.26 -40.77 -31.53
C SER A 236 -9.33 -41.69 -32.75
N ASN A 237 -10.52 -41.88 -33.30
CA ASN A 237 -10.76 -42.71 -34.52
C ASN A 237 -10.60 -41.90 -35.80
N SER A 238 -10.36 -40.60 -35.73
CA SER A 238 -10.24 -39.73 -36.90
C SER A 238 -8.81 -39.67 -37.41
N LYS A 239 -8.68 -39.58 -38.74
CA LYS A 239 -7.39 -39.32 -39.41
C LYS A 239 -7.34 -37.86 -39.82
N PHE A 240 -6.24 -37.23 -39.57
CA PHE A 240 -6.06 -35.79 -39.83
C PHE A 240 -5.12 -35.57 -41.00
N LEU A 241 -5.44 -34.58 -41.80
CA LEU A 241 -4.61 -34.11 -42.93
C LEU A 241 -4.24 -32.65 -42.67
N VAL A 242 -3.06 -32.27 -43.05
CA VAL A 242 -2.65 -30.87 -43.07
C VAL A 242 -3.44 -30.15 -44.17
N ASP A 243 -4.47 -29.43 -43.79
CA ASP A 243 -5.34 -28.69 -44.72
C ASP A 243 -4.75 -27.34 -45.12
N ASN A 244 -4.27 -26.57 -44.13
CA ASN A 244 -3.72 -25.25 -44.36
C ASN A 244 -2.52 -24.96 -43.46
N ILE A 245 -1.54 -24.27 -44.04
CA ILE A 245 -0.32 -23.83 -43.33
C ILE A 245 -0.21 -22.32 -43.42
N VAL A 246 -0.27 -21.64 -42.26
CA VAL A 246 -0.14 -20.19 -42.21
C VAL A 246 1.16 -19.86 -41.50
N LYS A 247 2.09 -19.19 -42.18
CA LYS A 247 3.33 -18.65 -41.62
C LYS A 247 3.20 -17.16 -41.62
N ARG A 248 3.40 -16.54 -40.46
CA ARG A 248 3.33 -15.08 -40.30
C ARG A 248 4.46 -14.55 -39.38
N GLU A 249 5.10 -13.45 -39.77
CA GLU A 249 6.02 -12.75 -38.90
C GLU A 249 5.21 -11.99 -37.84
N LYS A 250 5.52 -12.25 -36.58
CA LYS A 250 4.97 -11.56 -35.43
C LYS A 250 6.04 -10.66 -34.83
N GLN A 251 5.72 -9.37 -34.71
CA GLN A 251 6.63 -8.39 -34.14
C GLN A 251 6.09 -7.94 -32.79
N ARG A 252 6.96 -7.89 -31.79
CA ARG A 252 6.65 -7.31 -30.50
C ARG A 252 7.47 -6.03 -30.32
N GLN A 253 6.75 -4.90 -30.16
CA GLN A 253 7.34 -3.60 -29.99
C GLN A 253 8.02 -3.46 -28.60
N PRO A 254 9.12 -2.69 -28.52
CA PRO A 254 9.74 -2.37 -27.24
C PRO A 254 8.77 -1.56 -26.35
N TYR A 255 8.93 -1.71 -25.07
CA TYR A 255 8.15 -0.97 -24.10
C TYR A 255 8.67 0.45 -23.89
N SER A 256 7.78 1.39 -23.52
CA SER A 256 8.19 2.75 -23.14
C SER A 256 9.09 2.74 -21.90
N PRO A 257 9.90 3.78 -21.69
CA PRO A 257 10.50 4.04 -20.38
C PRO A 257 9.44 4.11 -19.27
N TYR A 258 9.84 4.03 -18.02
CA TYR A 258 8.90 3.98 -16.91
C TYR A 258 8.28 5.33 -16.58
N SER A 259 6.95 5.37 -16.46
CA SER A 259 6.28 6.26 -15.52
C SER A 259 6.30 5.64 -14.11
N ASN A 260 5.92 6.39 -13.08
CA ASN A 260 5.83 5.85 -11.72
C ASN A 260 4.93 4.61 -11.65
N SER A 261 3.74 4.68 -12.22
CA SER A 261 2.77 3.59 -12.23
C SER A 261 3.33 2.32 -12.89
N LEU A 262 3.96 2.46 -14.07
CA LEU A 262 4.57 1.33 -14.76
C LEU A 262 5.73 0.73 -13.97
N LEU A 263 6.54 1.57 -13.29
CA LEU A 263 7.65 1.11 -12.44
C LEU A 263 7.11 0.28 -11.26
N LEU A 264 6.06 0.75 -10.59
CA LEU A 264 5.45 0.04 -9.47
C LEU A 264 4.85 -1.30 -9.90
N GLN A 265 4.21 -1.35 -11.08
CA GLN A 265 3.63 -2.57 -11.65
C GLN A 265 4.72 -3.60 -11.99
N ASP A 266 5.76 -3.18 -12.71
CA ASP A 266 6.84 -4.06 -13.15
C ASP A 266 7.73 -4.52 -11.98
N ALA A 267 8.05 -3.64 -11.02
CA ALA A 267 8.77 -4.03 -9.82
C ALA A 267 7.97 -5.05 -8.98
N SER A 268 6.65 -4.91 -8.92
CA SER A 268 5.79 -5.88 -8.23
C SER A 268 5.75 -7.23 -8.95
N SER A 269 5.60 -7.25 -10.27
CA SER A 269 5.46 -8.49 -11.04
C SER A 269 6.79 -9.22 -11.24
N LYS A 270 7.88 -8.49 -11.47
CA LYS A 270 9.19 -9.03 -11.86
C LYS A 270 10.15 -9.21 -10.69
N LEU A 271 10.09 -8.32 -9.70
CA LEU A 271 10.98 -8.35 -8.53
C LEU A 271 10.26 -8.77 -7.25
N GLY A 272 8.93 -8.82 -7.26
CA GLY A 272 8.12 -9.14 -6.10
C GLY A 272 8.03 -8.02 -5.05
N PHE A 273 8.46 -6.79 -5.38
CA PHE A 273 8.47 -5.66 -4.46
C PHE A 273 7.07 -5.05 -4.30
N SER A 274 6.71 -4.65 -3.08
CA SER A 274 5.49 -3.86 -2.89
C SER A 274 5.66 -2.43 -3.43
N PRO A 275 4.59 -1.74 -3.84
CA PRO A 275 4.66 -0.35 -4.29
C PRO A 275 5.30 0.59 -3.27
N LYS A 276 5.01 0.40 -1.98
CA LYS A 276 5.62 1.18 -0.89
C LYS A 276 7.13 0.99 -0.84
N TYR A 277 7.59 -0.25 -0.93
CA TYR A 277 9.01 -0.58 -0.91
C TYR A 277 9.72 -0.08 -2.18
N THR A 278 9.10 -0.27 -3.34
CA THR A 278 9.62 0.23 -4.62
C THR A 278 9.81 1.75 -4.60
N ASN A 279 8.82 2.51 -4.10
CA ASN A 279 8.94 3.96 -3.98
C ASN A 279 10.06 4.39 -2.99
N ALA A 280 10.23 3.66 -1.89
CA ALA A 280 11.32 3.94 -0.95
C ALA A 280 12.69 3.72 -1.59
N LEU A 281 12.89 2.61 -2.31
CA LEU A 281 14.12 2.33 -3.05
C LEU A 281 14.35 3.35 -4.19
N ALA A 282 13.30 3.70 -4.94
CA ALA A 282 13.39 4.70 -6.01
C ALA A 282 13.75 6.08 -5.45
N GLN A 283 13.24 6.46 -4.28
CA GLN A 283 13.64 7.70 -3.60
C GLN A 283 15.13 7.68 -3.24
N GLN A 284 15.64 6.56 -2.71
CA GLN A 284 17.07 6.41 -2.39
C GLN A 284 17.93 6.52 -3.66
N LEU A 285 17.55 5.84 -4.74
CA LEU A 285 18.25 5.90 -6.02
C LEU A 285 18.25 7.32 -6.61
N LYS A 286 17.16 8.06 -6.47
CA LYS A 286 17.01 9.44 -6.94
C LYS A 286 17.83 10.42 -6.09
N ASP A 287 17.84 10.28 -4.77
CA ASP A 287 18.50 11.23 -3.87
C ASP A 287 20.00 10.93 -3.68
N GLY A 288 20.45 9.75 -4.07
CA GLY A 288 21.83 9.29 -3.84
C GLY A 288 22.07 8.77 -2.42
N ASP A 289 20.98 8.43 -1.69
CA ASP A 289 21.05 8.00 -0.29
C ASP A 289 21.51 6.55 -0.15
N GLY A 290 22.59 6.34 0.63
CA GLY A 290 23.11 4.99 0.89
C GLY A 290 23.78 4.35 -0.33
N LEU A 291 24.19 5.12 -1.36
CA LEU A 291 24.72 4.59 -2.63
C LEU A 291 26.25 4.64 -2.73
N GLY A 292 26.98 4.56 -1.61
CA GLY A 292 28.46 4.49 -1.62
C GLY A 292 29.15 5.63 -2.38
N GLY A 293 28.58 6.84 -2.36
CA GLY A 293 29.15 8.03 -3.03
C GLY A 293 28.87 8.13 -4.54
N LEU A 294 28.01 7.27 -5.10
CA LEU A 294 27.66 7.30 -6.54
C LEU A 294 26.84 8.54 -6.95
N GLY A 295 26.22 9.24 -5.97
CA GLY A 295 25.24 10.28 -6.23
C GLY A 295 23.92 9.71 -6.75
N ALA A 296 23.06 10.56 -7.31
CA ALA A 296 21.76 10.15 -7.85
C ALA A 296 21.91 9.24 -9.07
N LEU A 297 21.19 8.12 -9.07
CA LEU A 297 21.26 7.12 -10.15
C LEU A 297 20.09 7.20 -11.12
N ILE A 298 18.94 7.73 -10.69
CA ILE A 298 17.75 7.85 -11.53
C ILE A 298 17.18 9.27 -11.51
N THR A 299 16.39 9.60 -12.52
CA THR A 299 15.61 10.83 -12.61
C THR A 299 14.47 10.83 -11.56
N TYR A 300 13.71 11.91 -11.48
CA TYR A 300 12.54 12.03 -10.62
C TYR A 300 11.54 10.91 -10.89
N HIS A 301 11.25 10.12 -9.85
CA HIS A 301 10.47 8.89 -10.01
C HIS A 301 8.96 9.06 -9.85
N ARG A 302 8.47 10.19 -9.29
CA ARG A 302 7.03 10.48 -9.13
C ARG A 302 6.47 11.18 -10.36
N THR A 303 6.71 10.62 -11.51
CA THR A 303 6.32 11.15 -12.81
C THR A 303 5.24 10.28 -13.46
N ASP A 304 4.33 10.91 -14.15
CA ASP A 304 3.33 10.29 -15.02
C ASP A 304 3.80 10.20 -16.49
N SER A 305 4.88 10.89 -16.83
CA SER A 305 5.48 10.85 -18.16
C SER A 305 6.24 9.55 -18.42
N ASN A 306 6.17 9.09 -19.66
CA ASN A 306 6.97 7.99 -20.21
C ASN A 306 7.93 8.46 -21.31
N ARG A 307 8.17 9.78 -21.44
CA ARG A 307 9.02 10.40 -22.44
C ARG A 307 10.39 10.75 -21.89
N MET A 308 11.38 10.67 -22.75
CA MET A 308 12.75 11.14 -22.50
C MET A 308 13.02 12.43 -23.26
N LYS A 309 13.94 13.25 -22.76
CA LYS A 309 14.47 14.38 -23.55
C LYS A 309 15.11 13.90 -24.84
N LYS A 310 14.93 14.66 -25.91
CA LYS A 310 15.48 14.32 -27.23
C LYS A 310 17.02 14.14 -27.20
N SER A 311 17.73 14.96 -26.44
CA SER A 311 19.19 14.83 -26.25
C SER A 311 19.58 13.49 -25.62
N GLU A 312 18.80 13.01 -24.61
CA GLU A 312 19.05 11.72 -23.96
C GLU A 312 18.68 10.54 -24.86
N VAL A 313 17.65 10.68 -25.71
CA VAL A 313 17.30 9.67 -26.71
C VAL A 313 18.45 9.50 -27.70
N LEU A 314 19.07 10.58 -28.18
CA LEU A 314 20.23 10.53 -29.12
C LEU A 314 21.42 9.81 -28.46
N LYS A 315 21.81 10.21 -27.24
CA LYS A 315 22.87 9.55 -26.46
C LYS A 315 22.60 8.06 -26.25
N LEU A 316 21.33 7.71 -25.97
CA LEU A 316 20.89 6.34 -25.78
C LEU A 316 21.07 5.51 -27.07
N ARG A 317 20.68 6.05 -28.21
CA ARG A 317 20.81 5.38 -29.52
C ARG A 317 22.28 5.17 -29.91
N GLU A 318 23.16 6.13 -29.61
CA GLU A 318 24.61 5.97 -29.76
C GLU A 318 25.18 4.87 -28.87
N LEU A 319 24.70 4.80 -27.58
CA LEU A 319 25.11 3.76 -26.67
C LEU A 319 24.67 2.38 -27.14
N ILE A 320 23.43 2.23 -27.62
CA ILE A 320 22.93 0.96 -28.18
C ILE A 320 23.81 0.56 -29.40
N SER A 321 24.09 1.49 -30.28
CA SER A 321 24.90 1.24 -31.50
C SER A 321 26.30 0.75 -31.16
N SER A 322 26.98 1.40 -30.21
CA SER A 322 28.35 1.08 -29.81
C SER A 322 28.47 -0.14 -28.89
N SER A 323 27.52 -0.36 -27.96
CA SER A 323 27.68 -1.40 -26.93
C SER A 323 26.91 -2.70 -27.23
N ILE A 324 25.83 -2.64 -28.03
CA ILE A 324 24.99 -3.79 -28.34
C ILE A 324 25.07 -4.18 -29.79
N GLY A 325 25.15 -3.19 -30.68
CA GLY A 325 25.31 -3.33 -32.13
C GLY A 325 24.34 -2.48 -32.92
N LYS A 326 24.80 -2.00 -34.09
CA LYS A 326 24.01 -1.15 -35.01
C LYS A 326 22.67 -1.79 -35.44
N ASN A 327 22.67 -3.12 -35.59
CA ASN A 327 21.46 -3.85 -35.98
C ASN A 327 20.32 -3.83 -34.95
N TYR A 328 20.60 -3.45 -33.70
CA TYR A 328 19.61 -3.39 -32.60
C TYR A 328 19.01 -2.01 -32.43
N VAL A 329 19.58 -0.96 -33.02
CA VAL A 329 19.03 0.39 -32.94
C VAL A 329 17.78 0.48 -33.83
N SER A 330 16.69 1.05 -33.31
CA SER A 330 15.49 1.32 -34.12
C SER A 330 15.83 2.24 -35.30
N GLU A 331 15.20 2.09 -36.45
CA GLU A 331 15.47 2.89 -37.65
C GLU A 331 15.21 4.37 -37.40
N LYS A 332 14.11 4.69 -36.74
CA LYS A 332 13.72 6.04 -36.31
C LYS A 332 13.69 6.12 -34.79
N GLU A 333 13.75 7.35 -34.28
CA GLU A 333 13.47 7.58 -32.83
C GLU A 333 12.09 7.08 -32.49
N ILE A 334 11.97 6.28 -31.41
CA ILE A 334 10.68 5.79 -30.94
C ILE A 334 10.12 6.84 -29.98
N ILE A 335 9.03 7.47 -30.40
CA ILE A 335 8.29 8.43 -29.60
C ILE A 335 7.07 7.72 -29.02
N TYR A 336 7.00 7.59 -27.70
CA TYR A 336 5.89 6.97 -27.02
C TYR A 336 4.77 7.98 -26.79
N LYS A 337 3.53 7.55 -27.05
CA LYS A 337 2.34 8.35 -26.72
C LYS A 337 2.15 8.35 -25.21
N GLU A 338 1.88 9.51 -24.65
CA GLU A 338 1.48 9.62 -23.26
C GLU A 338 0.09 9.02 -23.09
N LYS A 339 -0.06 8.13 -22.10
CA LYS A 339 -1.34 7.49 -21.82
C LYS A 339 -2.27 8.41 -21.04
N SER A 340 -1.71 9.28 -20.19
CA SER A 340 -2.47 10.25 -19.43
C SER A 340 -2.71 11.50 -20.27
N LYS A 341 -3.93 12.01 -20.27
CA LYS A 341 -4.27 13.32 -20.89
C LYS A 341 -3.60 14.48 -20.13
N PHE A 342 -3.14 14.24 -18.90
CA PHE A 342 -2.72 15.23 -17.92
C PHE A 342 -1.32 14.95 -17.40
N VAL A 343 -0.35 14.85 -18.31
CA VAL A 343 1.06 14.82 -17.93
C VAL A 343 1.50 16.24 -17.60
N GLN A 344 2.04 16.46 -16.40
CA GLN A 344 2.59 17.76 -16.03
C GLN A 344 3.72 18.14 -17.01
N GLN A 345 3.62 19.32 -17.58
CA GLN A 345 4.63 19.81 -18.52
C GLN A 345 6.01 19.82 -17.84
N GLY A 346 7.02 19.30 -18.52
CA GLY A 346 8.40 19.23 -18.02
C GLY A 346 8.78 17.95 -17.28
N HIS A 347 7.82 17.05 -16.98
CA HIS A 347 8.15 15.76 -16.42
C HIS A 347 8.76 14.81 -17.45
N GLU A 348 9.81 14.08 -17.05
CA GLU A 348 10.47 13.04 -17.84
C GLU A 348 10.19 11.67 -17.23
N ALA A 349 10.36 10.63 -18.05
CA ALA A 349 10.30 9.24 -17.59
C ALA A 349 11.38 8.93 -16.53
N VAL A 350 11.14 7.89 -15.75
CA VAL A 350 12.14 7.36 -14.82
C VAL A 350 13.23 6.63 -15.62
N THR A 351 14.40 7.23 -15.67
CA THR A 351 15.56 6.74 -16.42
C THR A 351 16.85 6.90 -15.62
N PRO A 352 17.93 6.18 -15.96
CA PRO A 352 19.24 6.41 -15.37
C PRO A 352 19.74 7.83 -15.60
N THR A 353 20.35 8.46 -14.59
CA THR A 353 20.99 9.78 -14.74
C THR A 353 22.21 9.74 -15.67
N GLN A 354 22.86 8.58 -15.74
CA GLN A 354 24.03 8.32 -16.61
C GLN A 354 23.82 6.99 -17.34
N LEU A 355 23.46 7.06 -18.62
CA LEU A 355 23.15 5.87 -19.44
C LEU A 355 24.31 4.88 -19.55
N LYS A 356 25.58 5.37 -19.55
CA LYS A 356 26.78 4.54 -19.63
C LYS A 356 27.10 3.77 -18.35
N ARG A 357 26.48 4.13 -17.22
CA ARG A 357 26.69 3.47 -15.92
C ARG A 357 25.86 2.18 -15.87
N LYS A 358 26.50 1.07 -16.24
CA LYS A 358 25.84 -0.23 -16.22
C LYS A 358 25.60 -0.69 -14.79
N PRO A 359 24.50 -1.43 -14.52
CA PRO A 359 24.23 -1.98 -13.20
C PRO A 359 25.37 -2.84 -12.64
N GLU A 360 26.00 -3.65 -13.49
CA GLU A 360 27.11 -4.55 -13.12
C GLU A 360 28.31 -3.78 -12.55
N ASP A 361 28.62 -2.59 -13.11
CA ASP A 361 29.79 -1.78 -12.73
C ASP A 361 29.66 -1.19 -11.31
N ILE A 362 28.44 -1.11 -10.78
CA ILE A 362 28.15 -0.50 -9.47
C ILE A 362 27.51 -1.46 -8.48
N LYS A 363 27.41 -2.74 -8.82
CA LYS A 363 26.73 -3.77 -8.02
C LYS A 363 27.24 -3.84 -6.58
N ASN A 364 28.54 -3.70 -6.38
CA ASN A 364 29.20 -3.78 -5.08
C ASN A 364 28.95 -2.55 -4.17
N LYS A 365 28.40 -1.45 -4.73
CA LYS A 365 28.06 -0.22 -4.01
C LYS A 365 26.58 -0.09 -3.69
N LEU A 366 25.77 -1.03 -4.17
CA LEU A 366 24.32 -1.05 -3.98
C LEU A 366 23.90 -2.24 -3.10
N SER A 367 22.83 -2.05 -2.34
CA SER A 367 22.16 -3.20 -1.75
C SER A 367 21.57 -4.11 -2.85
N PRO A 368 21.35 -5.40 -2.57
CA PRO A 368 20.80 -6.31 -3.57
C PRO A 368 19.50 -5.82 -4.21
N ASP A 369 18.63 -5.17 -3.44
CA ASP A 369 17.34 -4.71 -3.94
C ASP A 369 17.43 -3.36 -4.66
N GLN A 370 18.35 -2.47 -4.24
CA GLN A 370 18.70 -1.27 -5.01
C GLN A 370 19.25 -1.66 -6.38
N TYR A 371 20.15 -2.66 -6.41
CA TYR A 371 20.70 -3.18 -7.68
C TYR A 371 19.60 -3.71 -8.59
N LYS A 372 18.70 -4.58 -8.09
CA LYS A 372 17.61 -5.15 -8.89
C LYS A 372 16.70 -4.06 -9.48
N LEU A 373 16.36 -3.06 -8.67
CA LEU A 373 15.49 -1.96 -9.14
C LEU A 373 16.20 -1.09 -10.17
N TYR A 374 17.47 -0.76 -9.94
CA TYR A 374 18.28 0.00 -10.90
C TYR A 374 18.47 -0.76 -12.21
N ASP A 375 18.76 -2.06 -12.15
CA ASP A 375 18.90 -2.95 -13.31
C ASP A 375 17.61 -3.00 -14.14
N LEU A 376 16.47 -3.11 -13.47
CA LEU A 376 15.16 -3.09 -14.12
C LEU A 376 14.92 -1.77 -14.87
N ILE A 377 15.23 -0.62 -14.25
CA ILE A 377 15.08 0.71 -14.84
C ILE A 377 16.05 0.89 -16.01
N TRP A 378 17.32 0.52 -15.83
CA TRP A 378 18.35 0.66 -16.84
C TRP A 378 18.01 -0.17 -18.09
N LYS A 379 17.73 -1.46 -17.91
CA LYS A 379 17.37 -2.38 -19.00
C LYS A 379 16.13 -1.89 -19.77
N ARG A 380 15.11 -1.42 -19.05
CA ARG A 380 13.90 -0.89 -19.68
C ARG A 380 14.18 0.36 -20.52
N THR A 381 15.03 1.25 -20.00
CA THR A 381 15.44 2.47 -20.71
C THR A 381 16.20 2.13 -21.98
N ILE A 382 17.22 1.24 -21.90
CA ILE A 382 17.98 0.82 -23.09
C ILE A 382 17.05 0.18 -24.13
N ALA A 383 16.22 -0.76 -23.70
CA ALA A 383 15.30 -1.49 -24.55
C ALA A 383 14.32 -0.57 -25.31
N SER A 384 13.99 0.60 -24.75
CA SER A 384 12.98 1.51 -25.31
C SER A 384 13.33 2.08 -26.68
N GLN A 385 14.60 2.13 -27.07
CA GLN A 385 15.05 2.62 -28.37
C GLN A 385 15.63 1.51 -29.25
N MET A 386 15.43 0.23 -28.88
CA MET A 386 15.85 -0.92 -29.66
C MET A 386 14.78 -1.36 -30.67
N LYS A 387 15.20 -2.13 -31.68
CA LYS A 387 14.28 -2.74 -32.62
C LYS A 387 13.32 -3.71 -31.98
N PRO A 388 12.11 -3.91 -32.55
CA PRO A 388 11.17 -4.95 -32.13
C PRO A 388 11.81 -6.34 -32.16
N SER A 389 11.38 -7.22 -31.26
CA SER A 389 11.66 -8.64 -31.39
C SER A 389 10.75 -9.24 -32.47
N LYS A 390 11.29 -10.21 -33.23
CA LYS A 390 10.58 -10.89 -34.30
C LYS A 390 10.51 -12.40 -34.05
N SER A 391 9.41 -12.99 -34.36
CA SER A 391 9.21 -14.43 -34.36
C SER A 391 8.40 -14.86 -35.58
N LEU A 392 8.71 -16.02 -36.12
CA LEU A 392 7.91 -16.67 -37.15
C LEU A 392 6.91 -17.59 -36.44
N GLU A 393 5.64 -17.21 -36.50
CA GLU A 393 4.54 -18.04 -35.98
C GLU A 393 4.06 -18.95 -37.12
N THR A 394 4.05 -20.25 -36.91
CA THR A 394 3.52 -21.25 -37.80
C THR A 394 2.26 -21.83 -37.21
N LEU A 395 1.17 -21.81 -37.98
CA LEU A 395 -0.10 -22.41 -37.62
C LEU A 395 -0.43 -23.50 -38.62
N TYR A 396 -0.65 -24.71 -38.13
CA TYR A 396 -1.18 -25.82 -38.93
C TYR A 396 -2.65 -25.97 -38.62
N TYR A 397 -3.48 -25.96 -39.63
CA TYR A 397 -4.90 -26.37 -39.58
C TYR A 397 -4.98 -27.79 -40.08
N LEU A 398 -5.42 -28.68 -39.20
CA LEU A 398 -5.46 -30.11 -39.43
C LEU A 398 -6.91 -30.55 -39.51
N LYS A 399 -7.34 -31.08 -40.66
CA LYS A 399 -8.72 -31.38 -40.94
C LYS A 399 -8.95 -32.88 -40.97
N SER A 400 -10.03 -33.32 -40.37
CA SER A 400 -10.71 -34.62 -40.66
C SER A 400 -12.09 -34.34 -41.24
N ASP A 401 -12.91 -35.35 -41.45
CA ASP A 401 -14.26 -35.18 -41.98
C ASP A 401 -15.13 -34.25 -41.10
N GLU A 402 -15.04 -34.37 -39.81
CA GLU A 402 -15.89 -33.64 -38.84
C GLU A 402 -15.10 -32.55 -38.04
N PHE A 403 -13.79 -32.71 -37.91
CA PHE A 403 -12.99 -31.89 -36.95
C PHE A 403 -11.94 -31.04 -37.65
N ILE A 404 -11.74 -29.84 -37.13
CA ILE A 404 -10.55 -29.01 -37.41
C ILE A 404 -9.78 -28.82 -36.16
N LEU A 405 -8.53 -29.27 -36.13
CA LEU A 405 -7.56 -29.00 -35.08
C LEU A 405 -6.59 -27.90 -35.51
N LYS A 406 -6.00 -27.23 -34.55
CA LYS A 406 -5.00 -26.20 -34.79
C LYS A 406 -3.77 -26.48 -33.93
N ALA A 407 -2.62 -26.60 -34.58
CA ALA A 407 -1.34 -26.58 -33.91
C ALA A 407 -0.66 -25.22 -34.12
N SER A 408 -0.04 -24.66 -33.07
CA SER A 408 0.65 -23.38 -33.13
C SER A 408 2.06 -23.51 -32.57
N GLY A 409 3.03 -23.02 -33.31
CA GLY A 409 4.41 -22.96 -32.88
C GLY A 409 5.02 -21.62 -33.23
N SER A 410 6.10 -21.22 -32.51
CA SER A 410 6.77 -19.96 -32.78
C SER A 410 8.29 -20.13 -32.64
N ILE A 411 9.00 -19.69 -33.67
CA ILE A 411 10.47 -19.67 -33.68
C ILE A 411 10.92 -18.22 -33.65
N LYS A 412 11.78 -17.88 -32.67
CA LYS A 412 12.39 -16.56 -32.58
C LYS A 412 13.37 -16.35 -33.72
N THR A 413 13.13 -15.34 -34.55
CA THR A 413 14.00 -15.00 -35.69
C THR A 413 14.94 -13.82 -35.37
N PHE A 414 14.53 -12.91 -34.48
CA PHE A 414 15.33 -11.81 -34.01
C PHE A 414 14.92 -11.42 -32.58
N ASP A 415 15.86 -11.39 -31.66
CA ASP A 415 15.60 -11.09 -30.25
C ASP A 415 15.26 -9.61 -30.00
N GLY A 416 15.79 -8.69 -30.81
CA GLY A 416 15.51 -7.26 -30.71
C GLY A 416 15.76 -6.73 -29.28
N PHE A 417 14.80 -5.95 -28.76
CA PHE A 417 14.88 -5.38 -27.41
C PHE A 417 14.92 -6.44 -26.29
N LYS A 418 14.46 -7.68 -26.55
CA LYS A 418 14.51 -8.79 -25.59
C LYS A 418 15.92 -9.24 -25.26
N LYS A 419 16.91 -8.87 -26.07
CA LYS A 419 18.35 -9.13 -25.77
C LYS A 419 18.77 -8.52 -24.44
N ILE A 420 18.25 -7.36 -24.12
CA ILE A 420 18.55 -6.62 -22.89
C ILE A 420 17.41 -6.76 -21.87
N TYR A 421 16.17 -6.61 -22.32
CA TYR A 421 14.98 -6.66 -21.46
C TYR A 421 14.27 -8.02 -21.64
N ASN A 422 14.83 -9.04 -21.00
CA ASN A 422 14.40 -10.44 -21.13
C ASN A 422 13.54 -10.92 -19.96
N PHE A 423 12.95 -10.02 -19.21
CA PHE A 423 11.98 -10.42 -18.19
C PHE A 423 10.83 -11.13 -18.89
N SER A 424 10.68 -12.44 -18.64
CA SER A 424 9.66 -13.26 -19.26
C SER A 424 8.26 -12.77 -18.89
N ASP A 425 7.47 -12.41 -19.90
CA ASP A 425 6.05 -12.08 -19.73
C ASP A 425 5.19 -13.35 -19.69
N GLY A 426 5.56 -14.33 -18.90
CA GLY A 426 5.00 -15.67 -18.89
C GLY A 426 5.83 -16.65 -19.72
N LYS A 427 5.52 -17.92 -19.61
CA LYS A 427 6.21 -18.97 -20.35
C LYS A 427 6.07 -18.70 -21.85
N ASP A 428 7.20 -18.62 -22.56
CA ASP A 428 7.22 -18.79 -24.01
C ASP A 428 6.95 -20.29 -24.27
N ASP A 429 5.72 -20.74 -23.93
CA ASP A 429 5.27 -22.14 -24.09
C ASP A 429 4.96 -22.48 -25.57
N SER A 430 5.55 -21.76 -26.51
CA SER A 430 5.41 -22.10 -27.93
C SER A 430 6.20 -23.35 -28.23
N GLN A 431 5.50 -24.43 -28.55
CA GLN A 431 6.14 -25.63 -29.06
C GLN A 431 6.92 -25.35 -30.35
N THR A 432 8.01 -26.08 -30.55
CA THR A 432 8.67 -26.12 -31.86
C THR A 432 7.94 -27.16 -32.69
N LEU A 433 7.32 -26.70 -33.78
CA LEU A 433 6.58 -27.58 -34.69
C LEU A 433 7.55 -28.20 -35.70
N PRO A 434 7.37 -29.49 -36.05
CA PRO A 434 8.05 -30.09 -37.20
C PRO A 434 7.59 -29.41 -38.51
N ASN A 435 8.41 -29.55 -39.55
CA ASN A 435 8.05 -29.03 -40.88
C ASN A 435 7.11 -30.01 -41.58
N LEU A 436 5.81 -29.70 -41.61
CA LEU A 436 4.80 -30.48 -42.24
C LEU A 436 4.46 -29.94 -43.64
N GLU A 437 4.09 -30.85 -44.52
CA GLU A 437 3.62 -30.50 -45.87
C GLU A 437 2.11 -30.56 -45.96
N LYS A 438 1.53 -29.84 -46.95
CA LYS A 438 0.08 -29.88 -47.22
C LYS A 438 -0.34 -31.30 -47.63
N ASN A 439 -1.47 -31.76 -47.12
CA ASN A 439 -2.03 -33.13 -47.27
C ASN A 439 -1.21 -34.22 -46.55
N GLU A 440 -0.23 -33.87 -45.72
CA GLU A 440 0.44 -34.85 -44.89
C GLU A 440 -0.53 -35.44 -43.85
N LYS A 441 -0.43 -36.77 -43.65
CA LYS A 441 -1.29 -37.53 -42.74
C LYS A 441 -0.70 -37.54 -41.34
N LEU A 442 -1.55 -37.25 -40.36
CA LEU A 442 -1.24 -37.29 -38.96
C LEU A 442 -2.19 -38.23 -38.23
N GLU A 443 -1.69 -38.91 -37.22
CA GLU A 443 -2.48 -39.83 -36.39
C GLU A 443 -2.54 -39.34 -34.94
N VAL A 444 -3.65 -39.66 -34.27
CA VAL A 444 -3.81 -39.31 -32.85
C VAL A 444 -2.95 -40.23 -32.02
N LYS A 445 -1.91 -39.69 -31.42
CA LYS A 445 -1.01 -40.42 -30.51
C LYS A 445 -1.58 -40.52 -29.11
N LYS A 446 -2.12 -39.42 -28.61
CA LYS A 446 -2.62 -39.32 -27.24
C LYS A 446 -3.75 -38.30 -27.18
N LEU A 447 -4.83 -38.64 -26.48
CA LEU A 447 -5.91 -37.74 -26.18
C LEU A 447 -6.39 -37.96 -24.75
N ASP A 448 -6.16 -36.99 -23.92
CA ASP A 448 -6.64 -36.98 -22.54
C ASP A 448 -7.76 -35.94 -22.35
N ILE A 449 -8.68 -36.27 -21.46
CA ILE A 449 -9.73 -35.35 -21.03
C ILE A 449 -9.42 -34.89 -19.60
N LYS A 450 -9.60 -33.60 -19.35
CA LYS A 450 -9.35 -33.00 -18.00
C LYS A 450 -10.59 -32.26 -17.55
N GLN A 451 -11.04 -32.57 -16.35
CA GLN A 451 -12.08 -31.78 -15.67
C GLN A 451 -11.49 -30.47 -15.20
N ASN A 452 -12.14 -29.40 -15.51
CA ASN A 452 -11.79 -28.04 -15.07
C ASN A 452 -13.03 -27.31 -14.60
N PHE A 453 -12.80 -26.26 -13.85
CA PHE A 453 -13.84 -25.36 -13.38
C PHE A 453 -13.44 -23.91 -13.71
N THR A 454 -14.41 -23.11 -14.11
CA THR A 454 -14.18 -21.68 -14.27
C THR A 454 -13.81 -21.07 -12.92
N LYS A 455 -12.93 -20.07 -12.93
CA LYS A 455 -12.46 -19.42 -11.70
C LYS A 455 -13.03 -18.01 -11.61
N PRO A 456 -13.33 -17.52 -10.39
CA PRO A 456 -13.75 -16.14 -10.21
C PRO A 456 -12.64 -15.19 -10.65
N PRO A 457 -12.96 -13.93 -10.98
CA PRO A 457 -11.95 -12.94 -11.30
C PRO A 457 -10.98 -12.76 -10.14
N ASN A 458 -9.69 -12.52 -10.46
CA ASN A 458 -8.68 -12.31 -9.44
C ASN A 458 -8.92 -11.01 -8.67
N ARG A 459 -8.65 -11.03 -7.36
CA ARG A 459 -8.58 -9.82 -6.55
C ARG A 459 -7.46 -8.92 -7.02
N TYR A 460 -7.61 -7.62 -6.80
CA TYR A 460 -6.53 -6.69 -7.10
C TYR A 460 -5.34 -6.92 -6.17
N SER A 461 -4.14 -6.93 -6.76
CA SER A 461 -2.91 -6.62 -6.04
C SER A 461 -2.77 -5.10 -5.91
N GLU A 462 -1.86 -4.61 -5.04
CA GLU A 462 -1.56 -3.17 -4.97
C GLU A 462 -1.19 -2.60 -6.35
N ALA A 463 -0.34 -3.29 -7.10
CA ALA A 463 0.06 -2.89 -8.45
C ALA A 463 -1.10 -2.91 -9.46
N GLY A 464 -1.95 -3.93 -9.39
CA GLY A 464 -3.15 -4.02 -10.24
C GLY A 464 -4.15 -2.90 -9.94
N LEU A 465 -4.29 -2.52 -8.66
CA LEU A 465 -5.16 -1.42 -8.28
C LEU A 465 -4.59 -0.06 -8.70
N ILE A 466 -3.26 0.15 -8.63
CA ILE A 466 -2.62 1.36 -9.17
C ILE A 466 -2.94 1.51 -10.66
N LYS A 467 -2.81 0.42 -11.43
CA LYS A 467 -3.18 0.42 -12.85
C LYS A 467 -4.65 0.83 -13.05
N LYS A 468 -5.56 0.28 -12.24
CA LYS A 468 -7.00 0.61 -12.33
C LYS A 468 -7.29 2.06 -11.96
N LEU A 469 -6.61 2.60 -10.93
CA LEU A 469 -6.74 4.00 -10.54
C LEU A 469 -6.23 4.95 -11.65
N GLU A 470 -5.10 4.61 -12.28
CA GLU A 470 -4.56 5.36 -13.42
C GLU A 470 -5.53 5.35 -14.61
N GLU A 471 -6.11 4.19 -14.96
CA GLU A 471 -7.12 4.05 -16.01
C GLU A 471 -8.37 4.91 -15.75
N LEU A 472 -8.77 5.06 -14.49
CA LEU A 472 -9.92 5.85 -14.07
C LEU A 472 -9.58 7.33 -13.84
N GLY A 473 -8.32 7.75 -13.92
CA GLY A 473 -7.88 9.11 -13.62
C GLY A 473 -7.90 9.49 -12.15
N ILE A 474 -8.00 8.50 -11.24
CA ILE A 474 -8.14 8.68 -9.79
C ILE A 474 -6.76 8.68 -9.13
N GLY A 475 -6.44 9.75 -8.41
CA GLY A 475 -5.14 9.90 -7.75
C GLY A 475 -4.02 10.29 -8.71
N ARG A 476 -2.80 10.38 -8.18
CA ARG A 476 -1.58 10.75 -8.93
C ARG A 476 -0.39 9.98 -8.35
N PRO A 477 0.77 9.93 -9.02
CA PRO A 477 1.96 9.20 -8.56
C PRO A 477 2.35 9.46 -7.09
N SER A 478 2.16 10.68 -6.63
CA SER A 478 2.44 11.06 -5.23
C SER A 478 1.47 10.47 -4.21
N THR A 479 0.28 10.00 -4.62
CA THR A 479 -0.80 9.58 -3.70
C THR A 479 -1.08 8.10 -3.66
N TYR A 480 -0.74 7.32 -4.68
CA TYR A 480 -1.10 5.90 -4.74
C TYR A 480 -0.70 5.12 -3.48
N VAL A 481 0.55 5.21 -3.05
CA VAL A 481 1.04 4.49 -1.86
C VAL A 481 0.39 5.00 -0.57
N ALA A 482 0.15 6.31 -0.48
CA ALA A 482 -0.50 6.90 0.69
C ALA A 482 -1.95 6.41 0.87
N ILE A 483 -2.68 6.18 -0.23
CA ILE A 483 -4.04 5.63 -0.23
C ILE A 483 -4.04 4.25 0.44
N PHE A 484 -3.19 3.32 0.01
CA PHE A 484 -3.12 1.96 0.57
C PHE A 484 -2.76 1.97 2.04
N THR A 485 -1.74 2.74 2.41
CA THR A 485 -1.31 2.89 3.81
C THR A 485 -2.46 3.40 4.69
N LYS A 486 -3.29 4.30 4.17
CA LYS A 486 -4.43 4.86 4.90
C LYS A 486 -5.58 3.87 5.02
N LEU A 487 -5.88 3.12 3.94
CA LEU A 487 -6.90 2.06 3.95
C LEU A 487 -6.55 0.95 4.94
N GLU A 488 -5.29 0.51 4.96
CA GLU A 488 -4.78 -0.50 5.88
C GLU A 488 -4.78 0.01 7.34
N LYS A 489 -4.24 1.21 7.59
CA LYS A 489 -4.22 1.85 8.92
C LYS A 489 -5.61 1.97 9.54
N ASN A 490 -6.62 2.26 8.72
CA ASN A 490 -8.02 2.36 9.16
C ASN A 490 -8.71 0.99 9.25
N SER A 491 -8.01 -0.10 8.93
CA SER A 491 -8.56 -1.46 8.89
C SER A 491 -9.74 -1.61 7.94
N TYR A 492 -9.72 -0.89 6.81
CA TYR A 492 -10.72 -1.03 5.75
C TYR A 492 -10.38 -2.14 4.77
N ILE A 493 -9.10 -2.48 4.67
CA ILE A 493 -8.59 -3.59 3.87
C ILE A 493 -7.61 -4.43 4.68
N ASN A 494 -7.47 -5.69 4.27
CA ASN A 494 -6.40 -6.59 4.67
C ASN A 494 -5.60 -6.98 3.42
N ILE A 495 -4.29 -7.19 3.58
CA ILE A 495 -3.42 -7.70 2.51
C ILE A 495 -3.09 -9.15 2.83
N LYS A 496 -3.57 -10.09 1.99
CA LYS A 496 -3.29 -11.52 2.12
C LYS A 496 -2.79 -12.06 0.78
N ASN A 497 -1.63 -12.70 0.76
CA ASN A 497 -1.02 -13.24 -0.47
C ASN A 497 -0.96 -12.21 -1.62
N LYS A 498 -0.51 -10.98 -1.31
CA LYS A 498 -0.45 -9.83 -2.23
C LYS A 498 -1.81 -9.36 -2.75
N SER A 499 -2.92 -9.91 -2.30
CA SER A 499 -4.30 -9.53 -2.68
C SER A 499 -4.89 -8.57 -1.65
N LEU A 500 -5.55 -7.53 -2.15
CA LEU A 500 -6.28 -6.55 -1.36
C LEU A 500 -7.70 -7.05 -1.12
N ILE A 501 -8.07 -7.22 0.14
CA ILE A 501 -9.37 -7.76 0.54
C ILE A 501 -10.08 -6.71 1.40
N PRO A 502 -11.24 -6.17 1.01
CA PRO A 502 -12.00 -5.26 1.83
C PRO A 502 -12.56 -5.98 3.07
N THR A 503 -12.43 -5.33 4.22
CA THR A 503 -13.00 -5.83 5.47
C THR A 503 -14.48 -5.53 5.55
N GLY A 504 -15.20 -6.16 6.48
CA GLY A 504 -16.60 -5.79 6.76
C GLY A 504 -16.77 -4.31 7.10
N LYS A 505 -15.80 -3.73 7.84
CA LYS A 505 -15.75 -2.29 8.13
C LYS A 505 -15.62 -1.45 6.87
N GLY A 506 -14.78 -1.88 5.92
CA GLY A 506 -14.63 -1.22 4.63
C GLY A 506 -15.90 -1.30 3.78
N LYS A 507 -16.52 -2.49 3.70
CA LYS A 507 -17.77 -2.71 2.95
C LYS A 507 -18.91 -1.82 3.47
N ILE A 508 -19.07 -1.69 4.80
CA ILE A 508 -20.10 -0.80 5.38
C ILE A 508 -19.81 0.68 5.09
N LEU A 509 -18.53 1.11 5.18
CA LEU A 509 -18.19 2.48 4.83
C LEU A 509 -18.58 2.81 3.39
N VAL A 510 -18.28 1.91 2.45
CA VAL A 510 -18.67 2.09 1.04
C VAL A 510 -20.19 2.15 0.90
N LYS A 511 -20.95 1.25 1.55
CA LYS A 511 -22.41 1.26 1.52
C LYS A 511 -23.00 2.56 2.07
N PHE A 512 -22.45 3.04 3.17
CA PHE A 512 -22.85 4.34 3.73
C PHE A 512 -22.59 5.48 2.74
N LEU A 513 -21.40 5.51 2.14
CA LEU A 513 -21.03 6.57 1.20
C LEU A 513 -21.83 6.47 -0.10
N ASP A 514 -22.06 5.29 -0.65
CA ASP A 514 -22.91 5.09 -1.83
C ASP A 514 -24.37 5.48 -1.56
N GLY A 515 -24.86 5.24 -0.35
CA GLY A 515 -26.25 5.57 0.01
C GLY A 515 -26.52 7.05 0.27
N PHE A 516 -25.49 7.82 0.70
CA PHE A 516 -25.68 9.18 1.20
C PHE A 516 -24.71 10.21 0.60
N PHE A 517 -23.61 9.78 0.01
CA PHE A 517 -22.56 10.60 -0.57
C PHE A 517 -22.13 10.05 -1.92
N ASP A 518 -23.07 9.48 -2.69
CA ASP A 518 -22.83 8.77 -3.96
C ASP A 518 -21.97 9.57 -4.93
N LYS A 519 -22.27 10.86 -5.11
CA LYS A 519 -21.52 11.77 -5.96
C LYS A 519 -20.02 11.84 -5.57
N PHE A 520 -19.73 11.78 -4.28
CA PHE A 520 -18.35 11.90 -3.77
C PHE A 520 -17.55 10.61 -3.82
N VAL A 521 -18.19 9.49 -4.12
CA VAL A 521 -17.54 8.19 -4.37
C VAL A 521 -17.70 7.74 -5.81
N ASP A 522 -18.27 8.60 -6.65
CA ASP A 522 -18.29 8.43 -8.11
C ASP A 522 -16.88 8.59 -8.70
N TYR A 523 -16.55 7.70 -9.63
CA TYR A 523 -15.22 7.67 -10.24
C TYR A 523 -15.01 8.89 -11.16
N GLY A 524 -16.02 9.24 -11.94
CA GLY A 524 -16.00 10.39 -12.85
C GLY A 524 -15.82 11.69 -12.08
N PHE A 525 -16.62 11.92 -11.03
CA PHE A 525 -16.50 13.10 -10.19
C PHE A 525 -15.12 13.24 -9.55
N THR A 526 -14.54 12.12 -9.09
CA THR A 526 -13.19 12.14 -8.50
C THR A 526 -12.12 12.45 -9.54
N ALA A 527 -12.23 11.86 -10.74
CA ALA A 527 -11.33 12.14 -11.85
C ALA A 527 -11.42 13.59 -12.33
N ASP A 528 -12.65 14.13 -12.44
CA ASP A 528 -12.90 15.52 -12.83
C ASP A 528 -12.28 16.52 -11.84
N LEU A 529 -12.32 16.23 -10.54
CA LEU A 529 -11.62 17.07 -9.54
C LEU A 529 -10.09 17.03 -9.70
N GLU A 530 -9.52 15.89 -10.03
CA GLU A 530 -8.08 15.81 -10.33
C GLU A 530 -7.73 16.55 -11.64
N GLU A 531 -8.61 16.50 -12.65
CA GLU A 531 -8.48 17.27 -13.89
C GLU A 531 -8.59 18.79 -13.62
N GLN A 532 -9.53 19.21 -12.79
CA GLN A 532 -9.65 20.61 -12.39
C GLN A 532 -8.39 21.14 -11.69
N LEU A 533 -7.75 20.33 -10.86
CA LEU A 533 -6.45 20.67 -10.25
C LEU A 533 -5.34 20.84 -11.31
N ASP A 534 -5.36 20.04 -12.37
CA ASP A 534 -4.42 20.18 -13.48
C ASP A 534 -4.71 21.45 -14.29
N LEU A 535 -5.99 21.77 -14.55
CA LEU A 535 -6.41 23.02 -15.21
C LEU A 535 -6.05 24.28 -14.39
N ILE A 536 -6.12 24.22 -13.05
CA ILE A 536 -5.65 25.30 -12.18
C ILE A 536 -4.14 25.51 -12.37
N THR A 537 -3.36 24.45 -12.45
CA THR A 537 -1.92 24.51 -12.72
C THR A 537 -1.62 25.22 -14.05
N GLU A 538 -2.46 25.00 -15.06
CA GLU A 538 -2.34 25.60 -16.40
C GLU A 538 -2.95 27.01 -16.51
N SER A 539 -3.40 27.61 -15.43
CA SER A 539 -4.12 28.92 -15.42
C SER A 539 -5.47 28.93 -16.16
N LYS A 540 -6.02 27.76 -16.48
CA LYS A 540 -7.28 27.64 -17.24
C LYS A 540 -8.52 27.64 -16.33
N LEU A 541 -8.34 27.47 -15.02
CA LEU A 541 -9.44 27.42 -14.04
C LEU A 541 -9.08 28.19 -12.77
N ASN A 542 -10.07 28.93 -12.24
CA ASN A 542 -9.91 29.64 -10.98
C ASN A 542 -10.10 28.68 -9.79
N TRP A 543 -9.12 28.61 -8.91
CA TRP A 543 -9.10 27.69 -7.78
C TRP A 543 -10.18 27.96 -6.73
N LYS A 544 -10.53 29.24 -6.48
CA LYS A 544 -11.59 29.61 -5.52
C LYS A 544 -12.97 29.19 -6.03
N SER A 545 -13.23 29.33 -7.34
CA SER A 545 -14.48 28.87 -7.92
C SER A 545 -14.65 27.35 -7.85
N THR A 546 -13.55 26.59 -7.98
CA THR A 546 -13.54 25.14 -7.79
C THR A 546 -13.92 24.76 -6.36
N LEU A 547 -13.33 25.43 -5.37
CA LEU A 547 -13.63 25.18 -3.95
C LEU A 547 -15.08 25.55 -3.60
N ASN A 548 -15.59 26.69 -4.09
CA ASN A 548 -16.95 27.12 -3.83
C ASN A 548 -17.97 26.10 -4.36
N LYS A 549 -17.83 25.67 -5.62
CA LYS A 549 -18.70 24.64 -6.22
C LYS A 549 -18.67 23.34 -5.45
N PHE A 550 -17.48 22.92 -5.04
CA PHE A 550 -17.31 21.70 -4.25
C PHE A 550 -17.98 21.80 -2.88
N LEU A 551 -17.77 22.92 -2.17
CA LEU A 551 -18.35 23.17 -0.84
C LEU A 551 -19.86 23.27 -0.87
N GLU A 552 -20.42 23.94 -1.87
CA GLU A 552 -21.86 24.05 -2.04
C GLU A 552 -22.51 22.67 -2.11
N ILE A 553 -22.00 21.79 -2.99
CA ILE A 553 -22.49 20.41 -3.12
C ILE A 553 -22.28 19.63 -1.82
N LEU A 554 -21.10 19.78 -1.19
CA LEU A 554 -20.77 19.06 0.03
C LEU A 554 -21.67 19.47 1.20
N ASN A 555 -21.90 20.78 1.39
CA ASN A 555 -22.75 21.30 2.46
C ASN A 555 -24.20 20.85 2.29
N GLN A 556 -24.76 20.98 1.07
CA GLN A 556 -26.12 20.50 0.77
C GLN A 556 -26.28 19.00 1.09
N THR A 557 -25.29 18.17 0.71
CA THR A 557 -25.32 16.74 0.98
C THR A 557 -25.21 16.45 2.48
N VAL A 558 -24.30 17.13 3.17
CA VAL A 558 -24.12 17.00 4.63
C VAL A 558 -25.41 17.34 5.37
N ASP A 559 -26.06 18.47 5.03
CA ASP A 559 -27.30 18.91 5.67
C ASP A 559 -28.44 17.92 5.46
N GLN A 560 -28.53 17.31 4.26
CA GLN A 560 -29.51 16.26 3.99
C GLN A 560 -29.30 15.02 4.85
N VAL A 561 -28.05 14.58 5.04
CA VAL A 561 -27.70 13.40 5.84
C VAL A 561 -27.87 13.67 7.34
N GLU A 562 -27.59 14.88 7.81
CA GLU A 562 -27.76 15.26 9.21
C GLU A 562 -29.22 15.30 9.66
N LYS A 563 -30.16 15.57 8.76
CA LYS A 563 -31.62 15.54 9.02
C LYS A 563 -32.17 14.12 9.21
N GLN A 564 -31.45 13.07 8.78
CA GLN A 564 -31.91 11.70 8.90
C GLN A 564 -31.62 11.12 10.29
N SER A 565 -32.54 10.29 10.80
CA SER A 565 -32.33 9.55 12.05
C SER A 565 -31.26 8.44 11.87
N ILE A 566 -30.66 8.00 12.97
CA ILE A 566 -29.71 6.87 12.94
C ILE A 566 -30.39 5.60 12.43
N THR A 567 -31.65 5.38 12.77
CA THR A 567 -32.44 4.23 12.33
C THR A 567 -32.58 4.23 10.80
N GLN A 568 -33.00 5.37 10.20
CA GLN A 568 -33.11 5.50 8.75
C GLN A 568 -31.79 5.22 8.03
N VAL A 569 -30.68 5.66 8.60
CA VAL A 569 -29.34 5.39 8.04
C VAL A 569 -29.02 3.90 8.10
N ILE A 570 -29.31 3.23 9.22
CA ILE A 570 -29.10 1.79 9.39
C ILE A 570 -29.99 0.99 8.44
N ASP A 571 -31.26 1.37 8.31
CA ASP A 571 -32.21 0.71 7.41
C ASP A 571 -31.74 0.79 5.96
N LYS A 572 -31.29 1.97 5.51
CA LYS A 572 -30.75 2.15 4.17
C LYS A 572 -29.46 1.36 3.91
N ILE A 573 -28.57 1.22 4.91
CA ILE A 573 -27.40 0.31 4.80
C ILE A 573 -27.88 -1.15 4.68
N ASN A 574 -28.97 -1.52 5.35
CA ASN A 574 -29.51 -2.88 5.35
C ASN A 574 -30.36 -3.22 4.11
N GLU A 575 -30.94 -2.23 3.40
CA GLU A 575 -31.76 -2.47 2.19
C GLU A 575 -31.03 -3.33 1.15
N ASN A 576 -29.71 -3.20 1.05
CA ASN A 576 -28.86 -3.97 0.13
C ASN A 576 -27.83 -4.84 0.88
N SER A 577 -28.13 -5.26 2.13
CA SER A 577 -27.20 -6.03 2.95
C SER A 577 -26.87 -7.41 2.40
N SER A 578 -27.67 -7.95 1.47
CA SER A 578 -27.37 -9.20 0.77
C SER A 578 -26.03 -9.22 0.04
N GLU A 579 -25.45 -8.06 -0.25
CA GLU A 579 -24.11 -7.93 -0.82
C GLU A 579 -23.00 -8.04 0.23
N ILE A 580 -23.33 -7.83 1.50
CA ILE A 580 -22.40 -7.93 2.63
C ILE A 580 -22.60 -9.27 3.35
N LEU A 581 -23.84 -9.72 3.43
CA LEU A 581 -24.25 -10.96 4.12
C LEU A 581 -24.37 -12.09 3.10
N LYS A 582 -23.47 -13.08 3.18
CA LYS A 582 -23.53 -14.28 2.33
C LYS A 582 -24.78 -15.12 2.60
N GLU A 583 -25.31 -15.05 3.82
CA GLU A 583 -26.48 -15.76 4.26
C GLU A 583 -27.54 -14.77 4.72
N LYS A 584 -28.79 -15.05 4.34
CA LYS A 584 -29.95 -14.21 4.71
C LYS A 584 -30.73 -14.78 5.88
N ASP A 585 -30.71 -16.09 6.06
CA ASP A 585 -31.49 -16.79 7.06
C ASP A 585 -30.68 -17.07 8.32
N CYS A 586 -31.33 -16.96 9.48
CA CYS A 586 -30.67 -17.25 10.73
C CYS A 586 -30.48 -18.77 10.91
N ARG A 587 -29.25 -19.19 11.23
CA ARG A 587 -28.94 -20.61 11.47
C ARG A 587 -29.52 -21.14 12.77
N LYS A 588 -29.91 -20.26 13.73
CA LYS A 588 -30.37 -20.66 15.07
C LYS A 588 -31.88 -20.69 15.20
N CYS A 589 -32.62 -19.81 14.54
CA CYS A 589 -34.06 -19.82 14.51
C CYS A 589 -34.59 -19.87 13.07
N LYS A 590 -35.74 -20.56 12.87
CA LYS A 590 -36.28 -20.83 11.51
C LYS A 590 -36.79 -19.58 10.79
N ASP A 591 -37.24 -18.56 11.54
CA ASP A 591 -38.00 -17.43 11.01
C ASP A 591 -37.22 -16.12 11.02
N GLY A 592 -36.03 -16.09 11.61
CA GLY A 592 -35.20 -14.88 11.71
C GLY A 592 -34.34 -14.67 10.48
N LYS A 593 -34.23 -13.42 10.05
CA LYS A 593 -33.30 -12.99 9.00
C LYS A 593 -32.03 -12.41 9.64
N LEU A 594 -30.90 -12.56 8.94
CA LEU A 594 -29.66 -11.91 9.35
C LEU A 594 -29.62 -10.46 8.86
N THR A 595 -29.23 -9.57 9.73
CA THR A 595 -29.13 -8.13 9.46
C THR A 595 -27.87 -7.56 10.09
N ILE A 596 -27.38 -6.45 9.54
CA ILE A 596 -26.24 -5.74 10.09
C ILE A 596 -26.75 -4.89 11.25
N LYS A 597 -26.20 -5.14 12.43
CA LYS A 597 -26.43 -4.38 13.66
C LYS A 597 -25.17 -3.66 14.09
N PHE A 598 -25.33 -2.58 14.83
CA PHE A 598 -24.23 -1.77 15.29
C PHE A 598 -24.15 -1.79 16.81
N ALA A 599 -22.95 -2.05 17.33
CA ALA A 599 -22.64 -1.95 18.75
C ALA A 599 -21.44 -1.00 18.93
N PHE A 600 -21.18 -0.63 20.19
CA PHE A 600 -20.01 0.22 20.52
C PHE A 600 -18.68 -0.40 20.04
N SER A 601 -18.60 -1.72 19.94
CA SER A 601 -17.44 -2.47 19.43
C SER A 601 -17.33 -2.50 17.90
N GLY A 602 -18.35 -2.04 17.17
CA GLY A 602 -18.41 -2.04 15.71
C GLY A 602 -19.64 -2.77 15.16
N PRO A 603 -19.72 -2.90 13.82
CA PRO A 603 -20.78 -3.62 13.15
C PRO A 603 -20.64 -5.12 13.35
N PHE A 604 -21.77 -5.78 13.48
CA PHE A 604 -21.89 -7.23 13.59
C PHE A 604 -23.14 -7.71 12.87
N VAL A 605 -23.16 -8.98 12.53
CA VAL A 605 -24.35 -9.63 11.99
C VAL A 605 -25.16 -10.20 13.14
N GLY A 606 -26.45 -9.89 13.19
CA GLY A 606 -27.35 -10.40 14.21
C GLY A 606 -28.70 -10.81 13.64
N CYS A 607 -29.40 -11.71 14.31
CA CYS A 607 -30.72 -12.12 13.91
C CYS A 607 -31.74 -10.99 14.14
N THR A 608 -32.75 -10.87 13.27
CA THR A 608 -33.89 -9.95 13.47
C THR A 608 -34.64 -10.27 14.73
N ASN A 609 -34.75 -11.54 15.10
CA ASN A 609 -35.45 -12.05 16.30
C ASN A 609 -34.54 -12.03 17.54
N TYR A 610 -33.47 -11.27 17.53
CA TYR A 610 -32.53 -11.17 18.65
C TYR A 610 -33.24 -10.53 19.85
N SER A 611 -33.35 -11.27 20.95
CA SER A 611 -33.76 -10.78 22.27
C SER A 611 -32.85 -11.38 23.34
N LYS A 612 -32.74 -10.69 24.47
CA LYS A 612 -32.05 -11.18 25.66
C LYS A 612 -32.95 -12.08 26.54
N ASP A 613 -34.23 -12.10 26.21
CA ASP A 613 -35.21 -12.91 26.95
C ASP A 613 -35.05 -14.39 26.59
N GLN A 614 -35.50 -15.28 27.47
CA GLN A 614 -35.33 -16.75 27.38
C GLN A 614 -35.83 -17.34 26.05
N ASN A 615 -36.81 -16.68 25.39
CA ASN A 615 -37.38 -17.14 24.11
C ASN A 615 -36.78 -16.43 22.87
N GLY A 616 -35.82 -15.53 23.05
CA GLY A 616 -35.21 -14.77 21.96
C GLY A 616 -34.03 -15.48 21.27
N CYS A 617 -33.85 -15.23 19.99
CA CYS A 617 -32.67 -15.71 19.27
C CYS A 617 -31.42 -14.91 19.66
N THR A 618 -30.37 -15.59 20.09
CA THR A 618 -29.10 -14.97 20.50
C THR A 618 -28.02 -15.02 19.42
N TYR A 619 -28.38 -15.42 18.19
CA TYR A 619 -27.42 -15.58 17.13
C TYR A 619 -26.81 -14.23 16.69
N SER A 620 -25.49 -14.15 16.76
CA SER A 620 -24.71 -13.03 16.24
C SER A 620 -23.27 -13.44 15.96
N HIS A 621 -22.64 -12.81 14.97
CA HIS A 621 -21.21 -12.99 14.67
C HIS A 621 -20.59 -11.68 14.20
N ALA A 622 -19.25 -11.56 14.25
CA ALA A 622 -18.56 -10.39 13.76
C ALA A 622 -18.63 -10.30 12.23
N LEU A 623 -18.76 -9.09 11.71
CA LEU A 623 -18.85 -8.86 10.28
C LEU A 623 -17.46 -8.98 9.64
N GLY A 624 -17.33 -9.85 8.63
CA GLY A 624 -16.08 -10.04 7.88
C GLY A 624 -15.13 -11.05 8.52
N GLU A 625 -15.58 -11.88 9.44
CA GLU A 625 -14.82 -13.06 9.87
C GLU A 625 -14.75 -14.08 8.71
N ASN A 626 -13.53 -14.62 8.50
CA ASN A 626 -13.27 -15.66 7.51
C ASN A 626 -14.15 -16.87 7.74
N ASP A 627 -14.44 -17.66 6.70
CA ASP A 627 -15.21 -18.91 6.78
C ASP A 627 -14.67 -19.88 7.83
N GLU A 628 -13.36 -19.82 8.14
CA GLU A 628 -12.71 -20.60 9.21
C GLU A 628 -13.26 -20.36 10.63
N ASN A 629 -13.91 -19.21 10.87
CA ASN A 629 -14.50 -18.87 12.17
C ASN A 629 -16.03 -18.96 12.18
N LYS A 630 -16.68 -19.25 11.06
CA LYS A 630 -18.14 -19.37 10.98
C LYS A 630 -18.68 -20.51 11.81
N ASP A 631 -17.95 -21.62 11.88
CA ASP A 631 -18.30 -22.80 12.68
C ASP A 631 -18.13 -22.57 14.18
N LEU A 632 -17.50 -21.44 14.56
CA LEU A 632 -17.26 -21.05 15.95
C LEU A 632 -18.34 -20.10 16.51
N SER A 633 -19.29 -19.67 15.68
CA SER A 633 -20.40 -18.80 16.08
C SER A 633 -21.58 -19.63 16.62
N GLY A 634 -22.36 -19.08 17.55
CA GLY A 634 -23.45 -19.78 18.20
C GLY A 634 -22.98 -20.72 19.31
N ASP A 635 -23.24 -22.01 19.19
CA ASP A 635 -22.85 -23.01 20.22
C ASP A 635 -21.33 -23.32 20.19
N GLY A 636 -20.62 -22.88 19.14
CA GLY A 636 -19.17 -23.04 19.00
C GLY A 636 -18.75 -24.42 18.49
N LYS A 637 -17.46 -24.57 18.23
CA LYS A 637 -16.85 -25.84 17.82
C LYS A 637 -16.52 -26.65 19.06
N PHE A 638 -17.06 -27.85 19.15
CA PHE A 638 -16.68 -28.81 20.19
C PHE A 638 -15.22 -29.24 19.98
N ILE A 639 -14.38 -29.05 21.01
CA ILE A 639 -12.97 -29.42 21.00
C ILE A 639 -12.76 -30.80 21.62
N GLY A 640 -13.43 -31.09 22.72
CA GLY A 640 -13.30 -32.34 23.43
C GLY A 640 -13.87 -32.31 24.85
N ILE A 641 -13.62 -33.37 25.60
CA ILE A 641 -14.00 -33.50 26.98
C ILE A 641 -12.74 -33.51 27.84
N ASP A 642 -12.70 -32.70 28.86
CA ASP A 642 -11.66 -32.74 29.88
C ASP A 642 -11.75 -34.04 30.66
N ASN A 643 -10.74 -34.86 30.64
CA ASN A 643 -10.74 -36.18 31.26
C ASN A 643 -10.81 -36.11 32.79
N GLU A 644 -10.35 -35.05 33.43
CA GLU A 644 -10.39 -34.87 34.88
C GLU A 644 -11.75 -34.35 35.35
N THR A 645 -12.26 -33.28 34.70
CA THR A 645 -13.51 -32.63 35.13
C THR A 645 -14.76 -33.19 34.44
N LYS A 646 -14.59 -34.07 33.42
CA LYS A 646 -15.68 -34.62 32.56
C LYS A 646 -16.49 -33.56 31.82
N GLN A 647 -16.01 -32.32 31.76
CA GLN A 647 -16.71 -31.18 31.17
C GLN A 647 -16.38 -31.01 29.68
N LYS A 648 -17.37 -30.58 28.89
CA LYS A 648 -17.21 -30.31 27.46
C LYS A 648 -16.57 -28.94 27.26
N ILE A 649 -15.58 -28.89 26.38
CA ILE A 649 -14.87 -27.66 26.00
C ILE A 649 -15.30 -27.24 24.60
N PHE A 650 -15.67 -25.99 24.45
CA PHE A 650 -16.06 -25.39 23.18
C PHE A 650 -15.16 -24.22 22.84
N LEU A 651 -14.76 -24.15 21.57
CA LEU A 651 -14.12 -22.99 20.97
C LEU A 651 -15.21 -22.09 20.40
N LYS A 652 -15.27 -20.87 20.85
CA LYS A 652 -16.29 -19.87 20.47
C LYS A 652 -15.64 -18.56 20.02
N VAL A 653 -16.42 -17.74 19.32
CA VAL A 653 -16.05 -16.38 18.97
C VAL A 653 -17.00 -15.39 19.63
N GLY A 654 -16.44 -14.38 20.28
CA GLY A 654 -17.19 -13.31 20.93
C GLY A 654 -16.67 -11.93 20.51
N ARG A 655 -17.26 -10.87 21.09
CA ARG A 655 -16.92 -9.46 20.79
C ARG A 655 -15.45 -9.07 20.98
N TYR A 656 -14.69 -9.85 21.75
CA TYR A 656 -13.26 -9.62 22.02
C TYR A 656 -12.34 -10.57 21.25
N GLY A 657 -12.89 -11.42 20.39
CA GLY A 657 -12.19 -12.45 19.63
C GLY A 657 -12.53 -13.87 20.09
N ARG A 658 -11.67 -14.84 19.70
CA ARG A 658 -11.85 -16.26 20.02
C ARG A 658 -11.60 -16.52 21.50
N TYR A 659 -12.39 -17.42 22.06
CA TYR A 659 -12.27 -17.86 23.44
C TYR A 659 -12.70 -19.33 23.60
N LEU A 660 -12.20 -19.97 24.62
CA LEU A 660 -12.66 -21.28 25.08
C LEU A 660 -13.71 -21.12 26.16
N GLU A 661 -14.71 -21.97 26.12
CA GLU A 661 -15.77 -22.03 27.12
C GLU A 661 -15.97 -23.45 27.59
N THR A 662 -16.12 -23.62 28.92
CA THR A 662 -16.55 -24.83 29.57
C THR A 662 -17.57 -24.48 30.66
N LEU A 663 -18.48 -25.38 30.95
CA LEU A 663 -19.45 -25.24 32.05
C LEU A 663 -18.88 -25.90 33.28
N LEU A 664 -18.84 -25.20 34.40
CA LEU A 664 -18.47 -25.72 35.71
C LEU A 664 -19.66 -26.48 36.34
N ASP A 665 -19.41 -27.28 37.38
CA ASP A 665 -20.43 -28.09 38.06
C ASP A 665 -21.53 -27.25 38.72
N ASP A 666 -21.25 -25.99 39.03
CA ASP A 666 -22.22 -24.99 39.53
C ASP A 666 -23.07 -24.33 38.40
N GLY A 667 -22.94 -24.80 37.14
CA GLY A 667 -23.66 -24.27 35.98
C GLY A 667 -23.09 -22.99 35.42
N LYS A 668 -22.01 -22.42 36.00
CA LYS A 668 -21.37 -21.21 35.50
C LYS A 668 -20.40 -21.51 34.35
N ALA A 669 -20.39 -20.66 33.34
CA ALA A 669 -19.47 -20.77 32.23
C ALA A 669 -18.09 -20.20 32.61
N LYS A 670 -17.07 -21.03 32.56
CA LYS A 670 -15.66 -20.60 32.63
C LYS A 670 -15.16 -20.29 31.23
N ARG A 671 -14.57 -19.11 31.05
CA ARG A 671 -14.10 -18.60 29.74
C ARG A 671 -12.65 -18.14 29.80
N THR A 672 -11.90 -18.41 28.76
CA THR A 672 -10.54 -17.88 28.58
C THR A 672 -10.32 -17.43 27.14
N SER A 673 -9.68 -16.26 26.97
CA SER A 673 -9.37 -15.73 25.65
C SER A 673 -8.22 -16.49 25.01
N ILE A 674 -8.24 -16.63 23.68
CA ILE A 674 -7.17 -17.25 22.91
C ILE A 674 -6.21 -16.16 22.39
N PRO A 675 -4.90 -16.35 22.51
CA PRO A 675 -3.93 -15.42 21.95
C PRO A 675 -4.16 -15.20 20.44
N LYS A 676 -4.11 -13.95 19.97
CA LYS A 676 -4.38 -13.60 18.55
C LYS A 676 -3.47 -14.30 17.54
N LYS A 677 -2.25 -14.65 17.94
CA LYS A 677 -1.26 -15.32 17.09
C LYS A 677 -1.50 -16.83 16.93
N MET A 678 -2.23 -17.45 17.85
CA MET A 678 -2.52 -18.90 17.85
C MET A 678 -3.55 -19.23 16.78
N LYS A 679 -3.28 -20.21 15.92
CA LYS A 679 -4.22 -20.67 14.87
C LYS A 679 -5.26 -21.64 15.42
N ASN A 680 -6.37 -21.86 14.70
CA ASN A 680 -7.42 -22.79 15.13
C ASN A 680 -6.94 -24.25 15.17
N GLU A 681 -6.04 -24.61 14.27
CA GLU A 681 -5.44 -25.94 14.17
C GLU A 681 -4.50 -26.27 15.35
N GLU A 682 -3.99 -25.24 16.03
CA GLU A 682 -3.12 -25.38 17.21
C GLU A 682 -3.91 -25.56 18.52
N ILE A 683 -5.24 -25.54 18.46
CA ILE A 683 -6.12 -25.62 19.61
C ILE A 683 -6.68 -27.05 19.69
N ASP A 684 -5.93 -27.92 20.31
CA ASP A 684 -6.34 -29.26 20.71
C ASP A 684 -6.90 -29.29 22.15
N ILE A 685 -7.29 -30.47 22.62
CA ILE A 685 -7.88 -30.64 23.94
C ILE A 685 -6.87 -30.31 25.06
N ASP A 686 -5.61 -30.72 24.93
CA ASP A 686 -4.59 -30.50 25.95
C ASP A 686 -4.24 -29.02 26.08
N LYS A 687 -4.10 -28.32 24.96
CA LYS A 687 -3.88 -26.85 24.92
C LYS A 687 -5.06 -26.11 25.48
N SER A 688 -6.29 -26.58 25.20
CA SER A 688 -7.52 -25.97 25.71
C SER A 688 -7.62 -26.10 27.23
N ILE A 689 -7.29 -27.25 27.81
CA ILE A 689 -7.24 -27.44 29.25
C ILE A 689 -6.21 -26.52 29.90
N LYS A 690 -4.97 -26.43 29.31
CA LYS A 690 -3.94 -25.51 29.80
C LYS A 690 -4.38 -24.05 29.73
N LEU A 691 -5.09 -23.64 28.68
CA LEU A 691 -5.62 -22.27 28.56
C LEU A 691 -6.75 -22.01 29.57
N LEU A 692 -7.64 -22.95 29.78
CA LEU A 692 -8.72 -22.83 30.74
C LEU A 692 -8.23 -22.87 32.22
N SER A 693 -7.04 -23.41 32.49
CA SER A 693 -6.40 -23.38 33.82
C SER A 693 -5.84 -22.01 34.21
N LEU A 694 -5.85 -21.05 33.31
CA LEU A 694 -5.38 -19.69 33.62
C LEU A 694 -6.34 -18.94 34.57
N PRO A 695 -5.84 -18.13 35.52
CA PRO A 695 -4.44 -17.78 35.76
C PRO A 695 -3.63 -18.90 36.42
N ARG A 696 -2.46 -19.22 35.84
CA ARG A 696 -1.54 -20.26 36.30
C ARG A 696 -0.51 -19.69 37.26
N LYS A 697 -0.32 -20.35 38.41
CA LYS A 697 0.79 -20.06 39.34
C LYS A 697 2.09 -20.62 38.72
N ILE A 698 3.13 -19.81 38.56
CA ILE A 698 4.42 -20.21 38.02
C ILE A 698 5.37 -20.57 39.16
N GLY A 699 5.40 -19.79 40.23
CA GLY A 699 6.27 -19.95 41.37
C GLY A 699 6.50 -18.61 42.08
N GLU A 700 7.43 -18.59 43.02
CA GLU A 700 7.79 -17.36 43.77
C GLU A 700 9.06 -16.74 43.18
N HIS A 701 9.08 -15.41 43.16
CA HIS A 701 10.26 -14.67 42.73
C HIS A 701 11.39 -14.85 43.76
N PRO A 702 12.64 -15.22 43.36
CA PRO A 702 13.74 -15.55 44.27
C PRO A 702 14.03 -14.47 45.30
N GLU A 703 14.05 -13.20 44.87
CA GLU A 703 14.39 -12.06 45.74
C GLU A 703 13.21 -11.54 46.54
N SER A 704 12.07 -11.32 45.92
CA SER A 704 10.91 -10.69 46.56
C SER A 704 10.01 -11.66 47.32
N LYS A 705 10.19 -12.98 47.13
CA LYS A 705 9.36 -14.07 47.72
C LYS A 705 7.85 -13.96 47.39
N LYS A 706 7.50 -13.15 46.38
CA LYS A 706 6.14 -12.92 45.95
C LYS A 706 5.77 -13.82 44.78
N LEU A 707 4.51 -14.25 44.76
CA LEU A 707 3.99 -15.16 43.75
C LEU A 707 3.97 -14.52 42.36
N ILE A 708 4.41 -15.28 41.35
CA ILE A 708 4.31 -14.95 39.94
C ILE A 708 3.18 -15.78 39.34
N THR A 709 2.26 -15.12 38.63
CA THR A 709 1.17 -15.78 37.88
C THR A 709 1.19 -15.38 36.42
N ALA A 710 0.82 -16.32 35.54
CA ALA A 710 0.60 -16.08 34.12
C ALA A 710 -0.88 -16.07 33.78
N SER A 711 -1.32 -15.14 32.94
CA SER A 711 -2.70 -15.02 32.50
C SER A 711 -2.83 -14.28 31.17
N ILE A 712 -4.06 -14.25 30.62
CA ILE A 712 -4.39 -13.50 29.40
C ILE A 712 -5.36 -12.38 29.74
N GLY A 713 -5.05 -11.17 29.35
CA GLY A 713 -5.87 -9.97 29.55
C GLY A 713 -6.29 -9.30 28.24
N PRO A 714 -6.98 -8.16 28.31
CA PRO A 714 -7.44 -7.41 27.12
C PRO A 714 -6.32 -7.00 26.15
N TYR A 715 -5.09 -6.88 26.66
CA TYR A 715 -3.92 -6.51 25.90
C TYR A 715 -3.03 -7.71 25.48
N GLY A 716 -3.49 -8.95 25.75
CA GLY A 716 -2.79 -10.19 25.47
C GLY A 716 -2.19 -10.88 26.69
N PRO A 717 -1.31 -11.90 26.50
CA PRO A 717 -0.69 -12.66 27.58
C PRO A 717 0.24 -11.81 28.45
N TYR A 718 0.23 -12.05 29.77
CA TYR A 718 1.03 -11.32 30.72
C TYR A 718 1.44 -12.15 31.94
N LEU A 719 2.51 -11.72 32.60
CA LEU A 719 2.89 -12.12 33.95
C LEU A 719 2.43 -11.07 34.95
N LYS A 720 1.89 -11.51 36.08
CA LYS A 720 1.57 -10.64 37.23
C LYS A 720 2.52 -10.98 38.39
N HIS A 721 3.18 -9.96 38.91
CA HIS A 721 4.07 -10.03 40.08
C HIS A 721 3.90 -8.74 40.89
N ASP A 722 3.63 -8.83 42.17
CA ASP A 722 3.50 -7.68 43.07
C ASP A 722 2.65 -6.53 42.50
N ASN A 723 1.43 -6.83 42.05
CA ASN A 723 0.54 -5.87 41.36
C ASN A 723 1.09 -5.19 40.11
N LYS A 724 2.24 -5.63 39.59
CA LYS A 724 2.81 -5.19 38.31
C LYS A 724 2.54 -6.23 37.23
N TYR A 725 2.34 -5.73 36.00
CA TYR A 725 2.05 -6.56 34.84
C TYR A 725 3.18 -6.46 33.82
N VAL A 726 3.67 -7.61 33.34
CA VAL A 726 4.71 -7.74 32.33
C VAL A 726 4.14 -8.49 31.13
N SER A 727 4.10 -7.86 29.96
CA SER A 727 3.56 -8.47 28.73
C SER A 727 4.47 -9.57 28.23
N LEU A 728 3.87 -10.73 27.90
CA LEU A 728 4.50 -11.83 27.19
C LEU A 728 4.34 -11.60 25.68
N LYS A 729 5.39 -11.11 25.02
CA LYS A 729 5.33 -10.81 23.57
C LYS A 729 5.43 -12.04 22.69
N GLU A 730 6.33 -12.96 23.04
CA GLU A 730 6.69 -14.14 22.24
C GLU A 730 6.62 -15.46 23.03
N ASP A 731 6.70 -15.36 24.36
CA ASP A 731 6.69 -16.54 25.23
C ASP A 731 5.26 -17.10 25.39
N ASP A 732 5.13 -18.44 25.42
CA ASP A 732 3.84 -19.11 25.62
C ASP A 732 3.39 -19.00 27.09
N VAL A 733 2.22 -18.41 27.29
CA VAL A 733 1.61 -18.20 28.62
C VAL A 733 1.31 -19.53 29.35
N THR A 734 1.09 -20.61 28.60
CA THR A 734 0.77 -21.93 29.15
C THR A 734 2.01 -22.74 29.57
N GLU A 735 3.19 -22.36 29.04
CA GLU A 735 4.42 -23.15 29.20
C GLU A 735 5.59 -22.40 29.85
N ILE A 736 5.51 -21.08 29.95
CA ILE A 736 6.59 -20.26 30.53
C ILE A 736 6.98 -20.76 31.92
N GLY A 737 8.28 -21.04 32.12
CA GLY A 737 8.84 -21.48 33.36
C GLY A 737 9.31 -20.35 34.27
N ILE A 738 9.62 -20.66 35.55
CA ILE A 738 9.97 -19.69 36.58
C ILE A 738 11.20 -18.85 36.21
N ASN A 739 12.26 -19.47 35.67
CA ASN A 739 13.51 -18.78 35.35
C ASN A 739 13.28 -17.71 34.29
N ARG A 740 12.52 -18.04 33.23
CA ARG A 740 12.20 -17.07 32.16
C ARG A 740 11.24 -15.98 32.65
N ALA A 741 10.30 -16.33 33.51
CA ALA A 741 9.38 -15.36 34.10
C ALA A 741 10.11 -14.36 35.00
N VAL A 742 11.06 -14.81 35.82
CA VAL A 742 11.93 -13.95 36.67
C VAL A 742 12.78 -13.03 35.77
N GLU A 743 13.43 -13.57 34.74
CA GLU A 743 14.22 -12.76 33.79
C GLU A 743 13.40 -11.61 33.18
N LEU A 744 12.17 -11.91 32.70
CA LEU A 744 11.30 -10.90 32.10
C LEU A 744 10.83 -9.86 33.11
N ILE A 745 10.55 -10.28 34.34
CA ILE A 745 10.16 -9.37 35.42
C ILE A 745 11.32 -8.45 35.81
N ASP A 746 12.50 -9.00 36.02
CA ASP A 746 13.68 -8.23 36.38
C ASP A 746 14.10 -7.25 35.27
N LYS A 747 14.05 -7.69 34.02
CA LYS A 747 14.29 -6.83 32.87
C LYS A 747 13.28 -5.68 32.82
N ASN A 748 12.01 -5.93 33.11
CA ASN A 748 10.96 -4.92 33.16
C ASN A 748 11.14 -3.97 34.35
N ILE A 749 11.54 -4.49 35.51
CA ILE A 749 11.84 -3.68 36.70
C ILE A 749 13.04 -2.79 36.43
N LYS A 750 14.17 -3.36 35.95
CA LYS A 750 15.37 -2.58 35.60
C LYS A 750 15.09 -1.52 34.53
N SER A 751 14.24 -1.83 33.53
CA SER A 751 13.87 -0.86 32.49
C SER A 751 12.98 0.29 32.97
N LYS A 752 12.34 0.16 34.13
CA LYS A 752 11.45 1.17 34.72
C LYS A 752 12.01 1.82 35.96
N GLN A 753 13.20 1.43 36.45
CA GLN A 753 13.83 2.06 37.62
C GLN A 753 14.23 3.49 37.31
N ASP A 754 13.87 4.38 38.23
CA ASP A 754 14.37 5.75 38.27
C ASP A 754 15.88 5.70 38.54
N ILE A 755 16.67 6.41 37.76
CA ILE A 755 18.14 6.45 37.89
C ILE A 755 18.50 7.70 38.69
N LEU A 756 19.04 7.51 39.88
CA LEU A 756 19.63 8.62 40.62
C LEU A 756 20.90 9.10 39.91
N ILE A 757 20.87 10.33 39.41
CA ILE A 757 21.99 10.96 38.71
C ILE A 757 22.99 11.53 39.72
N GLY A 758 22.49 12.19 40.75
CA GLY A 758 23.32 12.85 41.79
C GLY A 758 22.53 13.92 42.50
N GLU A 759 23.28 14.79 43.25
CA GLU A 759 22.69 15.94 43.92
C GLU A 759 23.15 17.26 43.30
N HIS A 760 22.24 18.22 43.25
CA HIS A 760 22.54 19.53 42.69
C HIS A 760 23.53 20.29 43.65
N PRO A 761 24.65 20.80 43.14
CA PRO A 761 25.72 21.35 43.97
C PRO A 761 25.29 22.45 44.98
N SER A 762 24.44 23.36 44.50
CA SER A 762 24.00 24.52 45.32
C SER A 762 22.78 24.25 46.21
N THR A 763 21.91 23.31 45.86
CA THR A 763 20.64 23.07 46.58
C THR A 763 20.60 21.77 47.34
N LYS A 764 21.61 20.89 47.17
CA LYS A 764 21.71 19.54 47.78
C LYS A 764 20.48 18.64 47.52
N LYS A 765 19.67 18.99 46.50
CA LYS A 765 18.49 18.20 46.13
C LYS A 765 18.82 17.16 45.05
N LYS A 766 18.24 15.98 45.18
CA LYS A 766 18.46 14.86 44.26
C LYS A 766 17.93 15.16 42.84
N ILE A 767 18.72 14.78 41.84
CA ILE A 767 18.38 14.79 40.43
C ILE A 767 18.19 13.35 40.02
N VAL A 768 17.00 13.03 39.44
CA VAL A 768 16.61 11.68 39.10
C VAL A 768 16.18 11.64 37.62
N GLN A 769 16.75 10.74 36.85
CA GLN A 769 16.28 10.44 35.50
C GLN A 769 15.12 9.46 35.58
N LYS A 770 13.97 9.86 35.07
CA LYS A 770 12.73 9.07 35.03
C LYS A 770 12.36 8.67 33.64
N LYS A 771 11.87 7.44 33.49
CA LYS A 771 11.36 6.92 32.21
C LYS A 771 10.02 7.55 31.84
N GLY A 772 9.88 7.91 30.56
CA GLY A 772 8.63 8.40 29.99
C GLY A 772 7.56 7.31 29.91
N ILE A 773 6.32 7.64 30.22
CA ILE A 773 5.17 6.71 30.17
C ILE A 773 4.43 6.86 28.82
N LYS A 774 3.97 5.76 28.22
CA LYS A 774 3.17 5.71 26.96
C LYS A 774 3.84 6.41 25.76
N GLY A 775 5.12 6.11 25.51
CA GLY A 775 5.84 6.66 24.36
C GLY A 775 6.35 8.09 24.52
N ARG A 776 6.21 8.69 25.70
CA ARG A 776 6.85 9.96 26.02
C ARG A 776 8.34 9.76 26.29
N PRO A 777 9.20 10.72 25.94
CA PRO A 777 10.64 10.64 26.22
C PRO A 777 10.94 10.64 27.72
N ASP A 778 12.11 10.07 28.07
CA ASP A 778 12.67 10.15 29.43
C ASP A 778 12.85 11.61 29.85
N TYR A 779 12.79 11.87 31.13
CA TYR A 779 12.92 13.22 31.69
C TYR A 779 13.69 13.23 33.02
N LEU A 780 14.32 14.37 33.31
CA LEU A 780 14.93 14.61 34.61
C LEU A 780 13.89 15.19 35.57
N SER A 781 13.84 14.66 36.77
CA SER A 781 13.05 15.20 37.89
C SER A 781 13.97 15.84 38.91
N TYR A 782 13.78 17.14 39.13
CA TYR A 782 14.53 17.93 40.10
C TYR A 782 13.64 18.98 40.76
N ASN A 783 13.69 19.08 42.07
CA ASN A 783 12.95 20.04 42.86
C ASN A 783 11.45 20.11 42.51
N LYS A 784 10.78 18.96 42.47
CA LYS A 784 9.36 18.79 42.07
C LYS A 784 9.02 19.30 40.67
N LYS A 785 10.00 19.54 39.79
CA LYS A 785 9.82 19.94 38.39
C LYS A 785 10.44 18.91 37.47
N ASN A 786 9.82 18.73 36.27
CA ASN A 786 10.27 17.80 35.26
C ASN A 786 10.92 18.55 34.09
N PHE A 787 12.06 18.06 33.63
CA PHE A 787 12.86 18.61 32.55
C PHE A 787 13.04 17.55 31.46
N SER A 788 12.53 17.78 30.25
CA SER A 788 12.65 16.83 29.12
C SER A 788 14.12 16.70 28.70
N ILE A 789 14.53 15.49 28.43
CA ILE A 789 15.85 15.13 27.90
C ILE A 789 15.77 15.24 26.35
N LYS A 790 16.85 15.65 25.68
CA LYS A 790 16.94 15.72 24.23
C LYS A 790 16.92 14.32 23.60
N ASP A 791 16.44 14.21 22.37
CA ASP A 791 16.19 12.94 21.67
C ASP A 791 17.46 12.10 21.43
N ASP A 792 18.60 12.74 21.31
CA ASP A 792 19.93 12.15 21.13
C ASP A 792 20.50 11.49 22.41
N MET A 793 19.87 11.73 23.55
CA MET A 793 20.26 11.23 24.89
C MET A 793 19.23 10.21 25.44
N LYS A 794 18.28 9.73 24.66
CA LYS A 794 17.09 9.01 25.16
C LYS A 794 17.36 7.66 25.81
N GLU A 795 18.45 6.99 25.53
CA GLU A 795 18.74 5.63 26.06
C GLU A 795 20.05 5.55 26.84
N LYS A 796 20.71 6.69 27.07
CA LYS A 796 21.96 6.75 27.83
C LYS A 796 21.72 7.23 29.26
N LYS A 797 22.46 6.68 30.20
CA LYS A 797 22.55 7.22 31.55
C LYS A 797 23.21 8.60 31.44
N ILE A 798 22.47 9.66 31.80
CA ILE A 798 22.95 11.06 31.74
C ILE A 798 23.92 11.30 32.88
N SER A 799 25.03 11.96 32.59
CA SER A 799 25.97 12.37 33.61
C SER A 799 25.43 13.53 34.49
N LEU A 800 26.00 13.73 35.67
CA LEU A 800 25.58 14.82 36.56
C LEU A 800 25.78 16.18 35.88
N GLU A 801 26.88 16.37 35.16
CA GLU A 801 27.19 17.61 34.44
C GLU A 801 26.18 17.92 33.34
N GLU A 802 25.81 16.90 32.54
CA GLU A 802 24.80 17.04 31.51
C GLU A 802 23.40 17.33 32.09
N ALA A 803 23.07 16.69 33.22
CA ALA A 803 21.80 16.93 33.90
C ALA A 803 21.71 18.35 34.46
N LEU A 804 22.79 18.86 35.06
CA LEU A 804 22.89 20.25 35.57
C LEU A 804 22.73 21.25 34.41
N LYS A 805 23.42 21.03 33.29
CA LYS A 805 23.31 21.88 32.10
C LYS A 805 21.88 21.95 31.55
N ILE A 806 21.18 20.82 31.47
CA ILE A 806 19.78 20.76 31.01
C ILE A 806 18.86 21.51 32.00
N ILE A 807 19.09 21.38 33.30
CA ILE A 807 18.26 22.00 34.32
C ILE A 807 18.49 23.53 34.33
N ASP A 808 19.73 23.98 34.28
CA ASP A 808 20.09 25.39 34.32
C ASP A 808 19.68 26.14 33.06
N GLU A 809 19.90 25.59 31.89
CA GLU A 809 19.39 26.14 30.60
C GLU A 809 17.86 26.35 30.59
N LYS A 810 17.11 25.46 31.23
CA LYS A 810 15.64 25.58 31.25
C LYS A 810 15.12 26.48 32.35
N ILE A 811 15.85 26.61 33.43
CA ILE A 811 15.53 27.55 34.51
C ILE A 811 15.82 28.99 34.04
N SER A 812 16.95 29.23 33.36
CA SER A 812 17.32 30.56 32.84
C SER A 812 16.35 31.02 31.75
N LYS A 813 16.01 30.16 30.75
CA LYS A 813 15.00 30.45 29.72
C LYS A 813 13.60 30.73 30.29
N LYS A 814 13.27 30.21 31.47
CA LYS A 814 11.99 30.48 32.14
C LYS A 814 12.01 31.79 32.96
N LYS A 815 13.18 32.25 33.37
CA LYS A 815 13.38 33.59 34.01
C LYS A 815 13.34 34.70 32.96
N GLU A 816 13.94 34.48 31.77
CA GLU A 816 13.88 35.42 30.62
C GLU A 816 12.48 35.60 30.03
N LYS A 817 11.62 34.57 30.06
CA LYS A 817 10.22 34.68 29.63
C LYS A 817 9.28 35.32 30.66
N ARG A 818 9.76 35.62 31.87
CA ARG A 818 8.98 36.29 32.95
C ARG A 818 9.42 37.72 33.18
N LYS A 819 10.50 38.18 32.56
CA LYS A 819 10.88 39.59 32.40
C LYS A 819 10.38 40.05 31.02
#